data_8ee2c52bc336abf63042dccec462f677
#
_entry.id   8ee2c52bc336abf63042dccec462f677
#
_cell.length_a   1.000
_cell.length_b   1.000
_cell.length_c   1.000
_cell.angle_alpha   90.00
_cell.angle_beta   90.00
_cell.angle_gamma   90.00
#
_symmetry.space_group_name_H-M   'P 1'
#
loop_
_entity.id
_entity.type
_entity.pdbx_description
1 polymer ?
#
loop_
_entity_poly.entity_id
_entity_poly.type
_entity_poly.pdbx_seq_one_letter_code
_entity_poly.pdbx_strand_id
1 'polypeptide(L)'
;MDSMTLFIASLAVSCIGALASVLLIKADNAAKTAGCLIGAVAAVLSFVAGIQAVLGDVTSVDTIVFFPFAHFQLLLNQLSGLFVALISVLAFAGSIYGLNYFDEYPGKKGRAGFFFNTFVASMMLVITADNVFWFLVAFELMSLTSYFLVVIEENENSIHGGWLYFVIAHVGFVLIMASFLTMTNFAGGSFAFADFRATQFSPAVASVCFVLAFFGFGAKAGIIPLHGWLPKAHPEAPSNVSALMSGGMIKIGIFGILKVGLDLLSASGVQVWWGLMVMVFGAISSVLGVAFALQEHDIKRLLAYHSVENIGIILLGVGASMAAMALNSVGIAVLALMAALYHTFNHAMFKGELFLGAGALLYSTGTRNMEKMGGLFRRMPATAIYFLVGALAISAIPPFNGFVSEWFTYQSLFNAAMQGDKAVMIVAVFAAVALAITGALAVTCFVKAYGVSFASAPRSEAAANAKEVPAPMVFAQGLLAAICVVLGIGAPVIAPVLVDVAASVLHPYGGVFAAEGMELMNQYSGAATSTPAIAIALVVLVGLACGYRKLKTVGKVQKSQPWACGYAPNEHMPVVATTFASEVSWFMQPLYTLRDRCTAVCWSIAHFFQKLTGVAEAVEPVPDKVLVDAPHKGVEKLADLATKLEGGNYSIYICYIVAALVVFLVLAVQMG
;
A
#
# COMPACT_ATOMS: atom_id res chain seq x y z
N MET A 1 2.63 13.64 -25.71
CA MET A 1 2.40 14.35 -24.43
C MET A 1 3.50 13.87 -23.51
N ASP A 2 4.16 14.78 -22.83
CA ASP A 2 5.16 14.49 -21.82
C ASP A 2 4.53 13.85 -20.57
N SER A 3 5.33 13.19 -19.77
CA SER A 3 4.88 12.44 -18.60
C SER A 3 4.10 13.31 -17.60
N MET A 4 4.53 14.56 -17.35
CA MET A 4 3.86 15.47 -16.42
C MET A 4 2.48 15.91 -16.92
N THR A 5 2.33 16.20 -18.21
CA THR A 5 1.02 16.57 -18.79
C THR A 5 0.01 15.43 -18.64
N LEU A 6 0.42 14.19 -18.92
CA LEU A 6 -0.42 13.00 -18.71
C LEU A 6 -0.75 12.79 -17.24
N PHE A 7 0.23 13.02 -16.36
CA PHE A 7 0.05 12.92 -14.92
C PHE A 7 -0.98 13.93 -14.39
N ILE A 8 -0.85 15.21 -14.77
CA ILE A 8 -1.81 16.27 -14.39
C ILE A 8 -3.20 15.96 -14.95
N ALA A 9 -3.28 15.48 -16.20
CA ALA A 9 -4.55 15.05 -16.78
C ALA A 9 -5.17 13.90 -15.98
N SER A 10 -4.39 12.95 -15.50
CA SER A 10 -4.87 11.84 -14.65
C SER A 10 -5.44 12.34 -13.33
N LEU A 11 -4.78 13.30 -12.68
CA LEU A 11 -5.29 13.94 -11.45
C LEU A 11 -6.61 14.66 -11.70
N ALA A 12 -6.70 15.44 -12.79
CA ALA A 12 -7.93 16.13 -13.16
C ALA A 12 -9.08 15.13 -13.40
N VAL A 13 -8.83 14.04 -14.12
CA VAL A 13 -9.81 12.97 -14.37
C VAL A 13 -10.21 12.29 -13.05
N SER A 14 -9.28 12.02 -12.13
CA SER A 14 -9.60 11.49 -10.80
C SER A 14 -10.52 12.44 -10.01
N CYS A 15 -10.25 13.74 -10.04
CA CYS A 15 -11.11 14.76 -9.41
C CYS A 15 -12.50 14.77 -10.05
N ILE A 16 -12.60 14.66 -11.38
CA ILE A 16 -13.90 14.54 -12.09
C ILE A 16 -14.64 13.28 -11.64
N GLY A 17 -13.95 12.14 -11.49
CA GLY A 17 -14.53 10.89 -10.98
C GLY A 17 -15.06 11.02 -9.55
N ALA A 18 -14.32 11.70 -8.68
CA ALA A 18 -14.74 11.99 -7.32
C ALA A 18 -15.99 12.90 -7.30
N LEU A 19 -15.95 14.01 -8.03
CA LEU A 19 -17.09 14.94 -8.13
C LEU A 19 -18.34 14.28 -8.75
N ALA A 20 -18.18 13.50 -9.82
CA ALA A 20 -19.28 12.77 -10.44
C ALA A 20 -19.95 11.80 -9.45
N SER A 21 -19.16 11.12 -8.61
CA SER A 21 -19.68 10.23 -7.56
C SER A 21 -20.56 10.97 -6.54
N VAL A 22 -20.18 12.20 -6.18
CA VAL A 22 -20.95 13.05 -5.24
C VAL A 22 -22.19 13.65 -5.92
N LEU A 23 -22.05 14.20 -7.11
CA LEU A 23 -23.16 14.82 -7.83
C LEU A 23 -24.28 13.82 -8.15
N LEU A 24 -23.90 12.56 -8.39
CA LEU A 24 -24.83 11.46 -8.66
C LEU A 24 -25.24 10.67 -7.40
N ILE A 25 -24.93 11.16 -6.19
CA ILE A 25 -25.11 10.41 -4.93
C ILE A 25 -26.56 9.90 -4.72
N LYS A 26 -27.55 10.62 -5.24
CA LYS A 26 -28.97 10.21 -5.19
C LYS A 26 -29.29 9.03 -6.15
N ALA A 27 -28.48 8.83 -7.19
CA ALA A 27 -28.59 7.74 -8.15
C ALA A 27 -27.45 6.74 -7.91
N ASP A 28 -27.52 5.98 -6.82
CA ASP A 28 -26.45 5.19 -6.22
C ASP A 28 -25.67 4.31 -7.23
N ASN A 29 -26.36 3.66 -8.16
CA ASN A 29 -25.72 2.85 -9.21
C ASN A 29 -25.01 3.71 -10.27
N ALA A 30 -25.56 4.87 -10.64
CA ALA A 30 -24.91 5.79 -11.57
C ALA A 30 -23.65 6.40 -10.96
N ALA A 31 -23.71 6.81 -9.68
CA ALA A 31 -22.57 7.31 -8.92
C ALA A 31 -21.41 6.29 -8.88
N LYS A 32 -21.73 5.02 -8.57
CA LYS A 32 -20.78 3.90 -8.60
C LYS A 32 -20.13 3.75 -9.98
N THR A 33 -20.96 3.62 -11.00
CA THR A 33 -20.47 3.34 -12.36
C THR A 33 -19.61 4.49 -12.88
N ALA A 34 -20.04 5.74 -12.69
CA ALA A 34 -19.28 6.92 -13.08
C ALA A 34 -17.94 6.99 -12.33
N GLY A 35 -17.96 6.86 -10.99
CA GLY A 35 -16.73 6.88 -10.17
C GLY A 35 -15.73 5.81 -10.57
N CYS A 36 -16.19 4.56 -10.77
CA CYS A 36 -15.33 3.46 -11.16
C CYS A 36 -14.77 3.60 -12.59
N LEU A 37 -15.60 3.94 -13.59
CA LEU A 37 -15.13 4.05 -14.98
C LEU A 37 -14.18 5.24 -15.17
N ILE A 38 -14.52 6.40 -14.61
CA ILE A 38 -13.66 7.59 -14.69
C ILE A 38 -12.34 7.33 -13.93
N GLY A 39 -12.40 6.70 -12.76
CA GLY A 39 -11.22 6.27 -12.01
C GLY A 39 -10.32 5.30 -12.78
N ALA A 40 -10.91 4.36 -13.52
CA ALA A 40 -10.15 3.45 -14.40
C ALA A 40 -9.44 4.21 -15.54
N VAL A 41 -10.08 5.20 -16.15
CA VAL A 41 -9.45 6.06 -17.17
C VAL A 41 -8.28 6.86 -16.56
N ALA A 42 -8.49 7.47 -15.39
CA ALA A 42 -7.43 8.18 -14.69
C ALA A 42 -6.22 7.27 -14.40
N ALA A 43 -6.48 6.03 -13.98
CA ALA A 43 -5.45 5.04 -13.72
C ALA A 43 -4.64 4.66 -14.96
N VAL A 44 -5.27 4.57 -16.13
CA VAL A 44 -4.55 4.33 -17.41
C VAL A 44 -3.65 5.51 -17.75
N LEU A 45 -4.13 6.75 -17.62
CA LEU A 45 -3.33 7.95 -17.89
C LEU A 45 -2.11 8.03 -16.96
N SER A 46 -2.31 7.82 -15.66
CA SER A 46 -1.22 7.84 -14.70
C SER A 46 -0.23 6.68 -14.89
N PHE A 47 -0.70 5.50 -15.33
CA PHE A 47 0.18 4.38 -15.67
C PHE A 47 1.12 4.75 -16.82
N VAL A 48 0.60 5.32 -17.90
CA VAL A 48 1.42 5.74 -19.04
C VAL A 48 2.42 6.81 -18.62
N ALA A 49 2.00 7.81 -17.84
CA ALA A 49 2.90 8.83 -17.29
C ALA A 49 4.01 8.22 -16.42
N GLY A 50 3.66 7.29 -15.53
CA GLY A 50 4.62 6.59 -14.68
C GLY A 50 5.65 5.79 -15.47
N ILE A 51 5.22 5.06 -16.51
CA ILE A 51 6.12 4.27 -17.36
C ILE A 51 7.04 5.21 -18.17
N GLN A 52 6.54 6.33 -18.72
CA GLN A 52 7.39 7.31 -19.42
C GLN A 52 8.47 7.86 -18.48
N ALA A 53 8.13 8.18 -17.24
CA ALA A 53 9.10 8.65 -16.25
C ALA A 53 10.12 7.57 -15.88
N VAL A 54 9.72 6.31 -15.69
CA VAL A 54 10.65 5.18 -15.47
C VAL A 54 11.64 5.02 -16.62
N LEU A 55 11.19 5.24 -17.86
CA LEU A 55 12.03 5.16 -19.05
C LEU A 55 12.89 6.42 -19.31
N GLY A 56 12.87 7.39 -18.39
CA GLY A 56 13.78 8.55 -18.40
C GLY A 56 13.14 9.89 -18.78
N ASP A 57 11.82 9.97 -19.01
CA ASP A 57 11.12 11.25 -19.21
C ASP A 57 10.88 11.94 -17.84
N VAL A 58 11.95 12.50 -17.27
CA VAL A 58 11.93 13.21 -16.00
C VAL A 58 11.41 14.63 -16.20
N THR A 59 10.32 14.96 -15.55
CA THR A 59 9.63 16.25 -15.73
C THR A 59 9.24 16.85 -14.38
N SER A 60 9.21 18.20 -14.32
CA SER A 60 8.84 18.94 -13.13
C SER A 60 7.91 20.11 -13.45
N VAL A 61 7.11 20.50 -12.45
CA VAL A 61 6.28 21.71 -12.48
C VAL A 61 6.54 22.51 -11.21
N ASP A 62 6.70 23.81 -11.36
CA ASP A 62 6.80 24.78 -10.28
C ASP A 62 5.85 25.93 -10.56
N THR A 63 4.82 26.09 -9.74
CA THR A 63 3.83 27.17 -9.88
C THR A 63 3.43 27.71 -8.51
N ILE A 64 3.03 28.99 -8.48
CA ILE A 64 2.46 29.59 -7.29
C ILE A 64 0.95 29.32 -7.30
N VAL A 65 0.48 28.54 -6.31
CA VAL A 65 -0.94 28.23 -6.14
C VAL A 65 -1.33 28.56 -4.70
N PHE A 66 -2.28 29.44 -4.51
CA PHE A 66 -2.87 29.87 -3.23
C PHE A 66 -1.92 30.59 -2.26
N PHE A 67 -0.71 30.07 -2.03
CA PHE A 67 0.20 30.57 -1.00
C PHE A 67 1.56 30.96 -1.59
N PRO A 68 2.00 32.24 -1.47
CA PRO A 68 3.29 32.68 -2.00
C PRO A 68 4.50 32.00 -1.33
N PHE A 69 4.35 31.51 -0.11
CA PHE A 69 5.41 30.83 0.65
C PHE A 69 5.52 29.34 0.35
N ALA A 70 4.54 28.75 -0.34
CA ALA A 70 4.49 27.32 -0.63
C ALA A 70 4.18 27.09 -2.10
N HIS A 71 5.22 27.15 -2.93
CA HIS A 71 5.13 26.82 -4.33
C HIS A 71 4.59 25.41 -4.54
N PHE A 72 3.66 25.26 -5.46
CA PHE A 72 3.17 23.94 -5.86
C PHE A 72 4.18 23.30 -6.79
N GLN A 73 5.07 22.49 -6.20
CA GLN A 73 6.16 21.83 -6.88
C GLN A 73 5.89 20.34 -6.99
N LEU A 74 5.91 19.84 -8.22
CA LEU A 74 5.82 18.42 -8.54
C LEU A 74 7.06 17.99 -9.32
N LEU A 75 7.59 16.83 -8.97
CA LEU A 75 8.69 16.17 -9.65
C LEU A 75 8.31 14.73 -9.97
N LEU A 76 8.25 14.42 -11.25
CA LEU A 76 8.04 13.07 -11.76
C LEU A 76 9.38 12.55 -12.30
N ASN A 77 10.14 11.86 -11.43
CA ASN A 77 11.39 11.20 -11.75
C ASN A 77 11.21 9.68 -11.86
N GLN A 78 12.27 8.93 -12.15
CA GLN A 78 12.21 7.49 -12.33
C GLN A 78 11.66 6.76 -11.09
N LEU A 79 12.07 7.15 -9.87
CA LEU A 79 11.55 6.55 -8.63
C LEU A 79 10.06 6.85 -8.44
N SER A 80 9.66 8.12 -8.53
CA SER A 80 8.24 8.49 -8.42
C SER A 80 7.41 7.86 -9.53
N GLY A 81 7.94 7.76 -10.76
CA GLY A 81 7.31 7.08 -11.89
C GLY A 81 7.01 5.61 -11.61
N LEU A 82 7.95 4.88 -10.99
CA LEU A 82 7.75 3.49 -10.58
C LEU A 82 6.57 3.34 -9.59
N PHE A 83 6.50 4.20 -8.57
CA PHE A 83 5.41 4.17 -7.60
C PHE A 83 4.08 4.64 -8.21
N VAL A 84 4.09 5.62 -9.11
CA VAL A 84 2.91 6.03 -9.87
C VAL A 84 2.39 4.87 -10.71
N ALA A 85 3.25 4.17 -11.46
CA ALA A 85 2.86 3.01 -12.26
C ALA A 85 2.28 1.88 -11.39
N LEU A 86 2.91 1.58 -10.24
CA LEU A 86 2.46 0.58 -9.29
C LEU A 86 1.03 0.88 -8.78
N ILE A 87 0.79 2.11 -8.30
CA ILE A 87 -0.51 2.52 -7.76
C ILE A 87 -1.56 2.53 -8.88
N SER A 88 -1.18 2.94 -10.09
CA SER A 88 -2.08 2.99 -11.25
C SER A 88 -2.64 1.62 -11.61
N VAL A 89 -1.80 0.57 -11.62
CA VAL A 89 -2.27 -0.80 -11.89
C VAL A 89 -3.30 -1.25 -10.86
N LEU A 90 -3.02 -0.99 -9.57
CA LEU A 90 -3.94 -1.33 -8.49
C LEU A 90 -5.22 -0.50 -8.52
N ALA A 91 -5.13 0.79 -8.84
CA ALA A 91 -6.28 1.68 -8.98
C ALA A 91 -7.17 1.25 -10.15
N PHE A 92 -6.59 0.86 -11.27
CA PHE A 92 -7.33 0.29 -12.40
C PHE A 92 -8.05 -0.99 -12.02
N ALA A 93 -7.33 -1.97 -11.48
CA ALA A 93 -7.92 -3.24 -11.04
C ALA A 93 -9.00 -3.02 -9.97
N GLY A 94 -8.75 -2.16 -8.97
CA GLY A 94 -9.69 -1.82 -7.92
C GLY A 94 -10.93 -1.08 -8.42
N SER A 95 -10.79 -0.22 -9.44
CA SER A 95 -11.91 0.46 -10.10
C SER A 95 -12.81 -0.53 -10.85
N ILE A 96 -12.22 -1.41 -11.68
CA ILE A 96 -12.97 -2.42 -12.42
C ILE A 96 -13.66 -3.41 -11.46
N TYR A 97 -12.95 -3.85 -10.41
CA TYR A 97 -13.52 -4.71 -9.36
C TYR A 97 -14.70 -4.03 -8.65
N GLY A 98 -14.58 -2.74 -8.37
CA GLY A 98 -15.57 -1.91 -7.69
C GLY A 98 -16.92 -1.80 -8.42
N LEU A 99 -16.96 -2.00 -9.75
CA LEU A 99 -18.20 -1.98 -10.53
C LEU A 99 -19.29 -2.93 -9.99
N ASN A 100 -18.89 -4.05 -9.41
CA ASN A 100 -19.81 -5.01 -8.80
C ASN A 100 -19.62 -5.11 -7.28
N TYR A 101 -18.39 -4.98 -6.78
CA TYR A 101 -18.13 -5.16 -5.35
C TYR A 101 -18.78 -4.07 -4.48
N PHE A 102 -18.89 -2.83 -4.97
CA PHE A 102 -19.60 -1.78 -4.24
C PHE A 102 -21.13 -1.99 -4.16
N ASP A 103 -21.69 -3.02 -4.82
CA ASP A 103 -23.07 -3.41 -4.62
C ASP A 103 -23.36 -3.96 -3.21
N GLU A 104 -22.32 -4.42 -2.49
CA GLU A 104 -22.39 -4.80 -1.08
C GLU A 104 -22.62 -3.60 -0.12
N TYR A 105 -22.52 -2.35 -0.62
CA TYR A 105 -22.64 -1.12 0.18
C TYR A 105 -23.80 -0.23 -0.32
N PRO A 106 -25.07 -0.69 -0.23
CA PRO A 106 -26.23 0.05 -0.74
C PRO A 106 -26.39 1.40 -0.02
N GLY A 107 -26.69 2.46 -0.78
CA GLY A 107 -26.82 3.84 -0.26
C GLY A 107 -25.48 4.54 0.07
N LYS A 108 -24.36 3.84 -0.06
CA LYS A 108 -23.01 4.37 0.24
C LYS A 108 -22.08 4.37 -0.99
N LYS A 109 -22.58 3.94 -2.17
CA LYS A 109 -21.77 3.76 -3.39
C LYS A 109 -21.16 5.07 -3.89
N GLY A 110 -21.90 6.18 -3.83
CA GLY A 110 -21.41 7.50 -4.20
C GLY A 110 -20.29 7.98 -3.26
N ARG A 111 -20.44 7.77 -1.94
CA ARG A 111 -19.38 8.06 -0.96
C ARG A 111 -18.14 7.19 -1.19
N ALA A 112 -18.32 5.90 -1.46
CA ALA A 112 -17.22 4.99 -1.79
C ALA A 112 -16.45 5.45 -3.03
N GLY A 113 -17.14 5.82 -4.11
CA GLY A 113 -16.54 6.33 -5.34
C GLY A 113 -15.78 7.64 -5.14
N PHE A 114 -16.34 8.57 -4.36
CA PHE A 114 -15.67 9.83 -4.01
C PHE A 114 -14.36 9.60 -3.26
N PHE A 115 -14.44 8.89 -2.13
CA PHE A 115 -13.24 8.65 -1.31
C PHE A 115 -12.20 7.77 -2.03
N PHE A 116 -12.63 6.81 -2.86
CA PHE A 116 -11.71 5.99 -3.62
C PHE A 116 -10.89 6.81 -4.64
N ASN A 117 -11.55 7.65 -5.46
CA ASN A 117 -10.85 8.49 -6.43
C ASN A 117 -9.96 9.54 -5.76
N THR A 118 -10.43 10.16 -4.68
CA THR A 118 -9.63 11.13 -3.91
C THR A 118 -8.44 10.46 -3.22
N PHE A 119 -8.61 9.24 -2.74
CA PHE A 119 -7.54 8.44 -2.15
C PHE A 119 -6.44 8.11 -3.17
N VAL A 120 -6.82 7.70 -4.38
CA VAL A 120 -5.84 7.47 -5.47
C VAL A 120 -5.12 8.77 -5.83
N ALA A 121 -5.85 9.86 -6.04
CA ALA A 121 -5.26 11.17 -6.38
C ALA A 121 -4.29 11.67 -5.29
N SER A 122 -4.65 11.52 -4.01
CA SER A 122 -3.79 11.93 -2.90
C SER A 122 -2.51 11.10 -2.83
N MET A 123 -2.56 9.79 -3.05
CA MET A 123 -1.36 8.95 -3.14
C MET A 123 -0.42 9.40 -4.26
N MET A 124 -0.98 9.70 -5.44
CA MET A 124 -0.22 10.21 -6.59
C MET A 124 0.47 11.53 -6.26
N LEU A 125 -0.24 12.46 -5.59
CA LEU A 125 0.31 13.74 -5.17
C LEU A 125 1.44 13.60 -4.14
N VAL A 126 1.31 12.70 -3.15
CA VAL A 126 2.38 12.44 -2.17
C VAL A 126 3.67 12.03 -2.85
N ILE A 127 3.59 11.13 -3.83
CA ILE A 127 4.77 10.58 -4.52
C ILE A 127 5.47 11.62 -5.39
N THR A 128 4.72 12.55 -5.97
CA THR A 128 5.26 13.56 -6.89
C THR A 128 5.52 14.91 -6.24
N ALA A 129 5.03 15.17 -5.03
CA ALA A 129 5.30 16.42 -4.33
C ALA A 129 6.80 16.63 -4.09
N ASP A 130 7.32 17.79 -4.50
CA ASP A 130 8.72 18.21 -4.30
C ASP A 130 8.83 19.42 -3.36
N ASN A 131 7.84 19.58 -2.49
CA ASN A 131 7.74 20.63 -1.48
C ASN A 131 7.11 20.06 -0.20
N VAL A 132 7.64 20.47 0.98
CA VAL A 132 7.19 19.99 2.29
C VAL A 132 5.69 20.24 2.53
N PHE A 133 5.23 21.46 2.26
CA PHE A 133 3.84 21.84 2.54
C PHE A 133 2.85 20.94 1.76
N TRP A 134 3.05 20.85 0.44
CA TRP A 134 2.15 20.06 -0.42
C TRP A 134 2.28 18.56 -0.19
N PHE A 135 3.48 18.09 0.17
CA PHE A 135 3.67 16.69 0.58
C PHE A 135 2.83 16.36 1.82
N LEU A 136 2.91 17.21 2.87
CA LEU A 136 2.17 17.00 4.11
C LEU A 136 0.66 17.09 3.89
N VAL A 137 0.18 18.07 3.11
CA VAL A 137 -1.25 18.20 2.76
C VAL A 137 -1.76 16.96 2.01
N ALA A 138 -1.02 16.50 1.01
CA ALA A 138 -1.40 15.30 0.25
C ALA A 138 -1.36 14.03 1.11
N PHE A 139 -0.36 13.92 2.00
CA PHE A 139 -0.21 12.77 2.92
C PHE A 139 -1.38 12.71 3.92
N GLU A 140 -1.81 13.86 4.43
CA GLU A 140 -2.96 13.91 5.34
C GLU A 140 -4.27 13.62 4.60
N LEU A 141 -4.46 14.17 3.40
CA LEU A 141 -5.62 13.87 2.55
C LEU A 141 -5.70 12.36 2.24
N MET A 142 -4.56 11.71 1.98
CA MET A 142 -4.49 10.26 1.81
C MET A 142 -4.92 9.51 3.07
N SER A 143 -4.51 9.98 4.25
CA SER A 143 -4.85 9.36 5.53
C SER A 143 -6.34 9.49 5.84
N LEU A 144 -6.91 10.68 5.64
CA LEU A 144 -8.34 10.94 5.87
C LEU A 144 -9.24 10.17 4.90
N THR A 145 -8.92 10.18 3.61
CA THR A 145 -9.75 9.49 2.61
C THR A 145 -9.74 7.97 2.80
N SER A 146 -8.59 7.39 3.14
CA SER A 146 -8.52 5.96 3.48
C SER A 146 -9.23 5.63 4.81
N TYR A 147 -9.21 6.52 5.80
CA TYR A 147 -9.99 6.36 7.04
C TYR A 147 -11.49 6.25 6.74
N PHE A 148 -12.04 7.17 5.94
CA PHE A 148 -13.46 7.11 5.57
C PHE A 148 -13.83 5.87 4.76
N LEU A 149 -12.89 5.32 4.00
CA LEU A 149 -13.09 4.02 3.32
C LEU A 149 -13.05 2.83 4.29
N VAL A 150 -12.23 2.89 5.33
CA VAL A 150 -12.21 1.84 6.38
C VAL A 150 -13.51 1.83 7.19
N VAL A 151 -14.03 3.00 7.54
CA VAL A 151 -15.25 3.12 8.36
C VAL A 151 -16.53 3.13 7.54
N ILE A 152 -16.48 2.80 6.26
CA ILE A 152 -17.64 2.93 5.35
C ILE A 152 -18.84 2.08 5.77
N GLU A 153 -18.62 0.96 6.46
CA GLU A 153 -19.70 0.12 7.00
C GLU A 153 -20.43 0.77 8.18
N GLU A 154 -19.76 1.67 8.92
CA GLU A 154 -20.31 2.39 10.11
C GLU A 154 -20.74 1.43 11.22
N ASN A 155 -20.20 0.22 11.26
CA ASN A 155 -20.40 -0.73 12.35
C ASN A 155 -19.32 -0.55 13.44
N GLU A 156 -19.55 -1.12 14.63
CA GLU A 156 -18.65 -0.99 15.78
C GLU A 156 -17.21 -1.43 15.46
N ASN A 157 -17.03 -2.53 14.72
CA ASN A 157 -15.71 -3.04 14.37
C ASN A 157 -14.98 -2.11 13.40
N SER A 158 -15.68 -1.55 12.40
CA SER A 158 -15.09 -0.63 11.43
C SER A 158 -14.70 0.70 12.09
N ILE A 159 -15.53 1.23 12.99
CA ILE A 159 -15.22 2.44 13.76
C ILE A 159 -14.02 2.21 14.67
N HIS A 160 -14.00 1.07 15.38
CA HIS A 160 -12.90 0.73 16.28
C HIS A 160 -11.56 0.50 15.52
N GLY A 161 -11.60 -0.25 14.41
CA GLY A 161 -10.44 -0.47 13.56
C GLY A 161 -9.96 0.82 12.88
N GLY A 162 -10.90 1.65 12.42
CA GLY A 162 -10.64 2.96 11.85
C GLY A 162 -10.03 3.93 12.85
N TRP A 163 -10.53 3.98 14.08
CA TRP A 163 -9.97 4.84 15.13
C TRP A 163 -8.49 4.52 15.41
N LEU A 164 -8.17 3.23 15.59
CA LEU A 164 -6.78 2.83 15.80
C LEU A 164 -5.89 3.22 14.63
N TYR A 165 -6.37 3.01 13.40
CA TYR A 165 -5.67 3.43 12.18
C TYR A 165 -5.44 4.96 12.17
N PHE A 166 -6.50 5.73 12.44
CA PHE A 166 -6.46 7.19 12.47
C PHE A 166 -5.38 7.70 13.42
N VAL A 167 -5.39 7.23 14.68
CA VAL A 167 -4.43 7.67 15.70
C VAL A 167 -2.99 7.33 15.31
N ILE A 168 -2.73 6.09 14.90
CA ILE A 168 -1.35 5.69 14.53
C ILE A 168 -0.87 6.44 13.29
N ALA A 169 -1.74 6.67 12.30
CA ALA A 169 -1.41 7.47 11.12
C ALA A 169 -1.03 8.92 11.47
N HIS A 170 -1.77 9.56 12.41
CA HIS A 170 -1.47 10.93 12.84
C HIS A 170 -0.23 11.03 13.71
N VAL A 171 0.04 10.05 14.58
CA VAL A 171 1.32 9.96 15.30
C VAL A 171 2.48 9.88 14.30
N GLY A 172 2.35 9.03 13.28
CA GLY A 172 3.33 8.95 12.20
C GLY A 172 3.48 10.28 11.44
N PHE A 173 2.37 10.93 11.12
CA PHE A 173 2.36 12.24 10.45
C PHE A 173 3.10 13.32 11.25
N VAL A 174 2.88 13.41 12.56
CA VAL A 174 3.58 14.36 13.44
C VAL A 174 5.10 14.13 13.43
N LEU A 175 5.54 12.86 13.42
CA LEU A 175 6.98 12.53 13.33
C LEU A 175 7.56 12.94 11.96
N ILE A 176 6.83 12.70 10.85
CA ILE A 176 7.22 13.14 9.50
C ILE A 176 7.31 14.66 9.45
N MET A 177 6.31 15.35 9.95
CA MET A 177 6.26 16.81 10.02
C MET A 177 7.44 17.36 10.84
N ALA A 178 7.72 16.78 12.01
CA ALA A 178 8.87 17.17 12.83
C ALA A 178 10.21 16.98 12.09
N SER A 179 10.37 15.88 11.33
CA SER A 179 11.54 15.66 10.49
C SER A 179 11.69 16.75 9.44
N PHE A 180 10.64 17.03 8.67
CA PHE A 180 10.68 18.05 7.62
C PHE A 180 10.86 19.46 8.14
N LEU A 181 10.18 19.84 9.24
CA LEU A 181 10.34 21.17 9.85
C LEU A 181 11.74 21.36 10.42
N THR A 182 12.35 20.29 10.93
CA THR A 182 13.76 20.34 11.35
C THR A 182 14.66 20.60 10.13
N MET A 183 14.47 19.88 9.02
CA MET A 183 15.23 20.15 7.78
C MET A 183 15.01 21.57 7.28
N THR A 184 13.75 22.06 7.24
CA THR A 184 13.40 23.44 6.87
C THR A 184 14.19 24.46 7.69
N ASN A 185 14.24 24.28 9.01
CA ASN A 185 14.96 25.22 9.89
C ASN A 185 16.47 25.29 9.59
N PHE A 186 17.10 24.15 9.27
CA PHE A 186 18.52 24.11 8.94
C PHE A 186 18.81 24.40 7.45
N ALA A 187 17.82 24.39 6.58
CA ALA A 187 17.91 24.78 5.17
C ALA A 187 17.47 26.24 4.93
N GLY A 188 17.69 27.11 5.90
CA GLY A 188 17.40 28.55 5.76
C GLY A 188 15.92 28.92 5.69
N GLY A 189 15.02 28.06 6.16
CA GLY A 189 13.57 28.28 6.16
C GLY A 189 12.87 27.82 4.87
N SER A 190 13.58 27.17 3.94
CA SER A 190 12.98 26.69 2.70
C SER A 190 12.07 25.48 2.92
N PHE A 191 10.97 25.42 2.13
CA PHE A 191 10.08 24.27 2.03
C PHE A 191 10.35 23.42 0.79
N ALA A 192 11.25 23.84 -0.12
CA ALA A 192 11.56 23.11 -1.33
C ALA A 192 12.50 21.93 -1.05
N PHE A 193 12.19 20.74 -1.54
CA PHE A 193 13.05 19.56 -1.41
C PHE A 193 14.37 19.72 -2.16
N ALA A 194 14.42 20.53 -3.20
CA ALA A 194 15.66 20.87 -3.90
C ALA A 194 16.70 21.50 -2.97
N ASP A 195 16.28 22.38 -2.04
CA ASP A 195 17.18 23.02 -1.09
C ASP A 195 17.66 22.02 -0.01
N PHE A 196 16.83 21.05 0.35
CA PHE A 196 17.25 19.98 1.26
C PHE A 196 18.36 19.10 0.64
N ARG A 197 18.21 18.74 -0.65
CA ARG A 197 19.25 18.01 -1.40
C ARG A 197 20.56 18.77 -1.49
N ALA A 198 20.51 20.11 -1.55
CA ALA A 198 21.69 20.96 -1.62
C ALA A 198 22.31 21.26 -0.23
N THR A 199 21.56 21.07 0.86
CA THR A 199 22.00 21.41 2.22
C THR A 199 22.80 20.29 2.82
N GLN A 200 24.01 20.63 3.31
CA GLN A 200 24.83 19.70 4.10
C GLN A 200 24.47 19.82 5.59
N PHE A 201 23.59 18.94 6.06
CA PHE A 201 23.24 18.87 7.48
C PHE A 201 24.38 18.25 8.29
N SER A 202 24.54 18.65 9.56
CA SER A 202 25.47 17.95 10.44
C SER A 202 25.02 16.50 10.66
N PRO A 203 25.95 15.54 10.89
CA PRO A 203 25.58 14.12 11.09
C PRO A 203 24.54 13.90 12.18
N ALA A 204 24.53 14.72 13.23
CA ALA A 204 23.56 14.65 14.31
C ALA A 204 22.16 15.08 13.84
N VAL A 205 22.05 16.22 13.13
CA VAL A 205 20.78 16.71 12.60
C VAL A 205 20.22 15.75 11.55
N ALA A 206 21.05 15.30 10.60
CA ALA A 206 20.66 14.33 9.60
C ALA A 206 20.13 13.04 10.25
N SER A 207 20.79 12.55 11.29
CA SER A 207 20.37 11.35 12.03
C SER A 207 19.05 11.54 12.76
N VAL A 208 18.82 12.67 13.40
CA VAL A 208 17.54 12.97 14.04
C VAL A 208 16.42 13.02 13.00
N CYS A 209 16.62 13.73 11.88
CA CYS A 209 15.65 13.79 10.80
C CYS A 209 15.36 12.41 10.23
N PHE A 210 16.38 11.58 10.00
CA PHE A 210 16.21 10.22 9.50
C PHE A 210 15.42 9.33 10.47
N VAL A 211 15.73 9.34 11.76
CA VAL A 211 15.01 8.55 12.78
C VAL A 211 13.55 8.95 12.88
N LEU A 212 13.26 10.27 12.93
CA LEU A 212 11.89 10.76 12.95
C LEU A 212 11.13 10.34 11.70
N ALA A 213 11.73 10.47 10.52
CA ALA A 213 11.15 10.04 9.25
C ALA A 213 10.95 8.52 9.21
N PHE A 214 11.94 7.72 9.66
CA PHE A 214 11.86 6.26 9.67
C PHE A 214 10.68 5.76 10.49
N PHE A 215 10.50 6.25 11.72
CA PHE A 215 9.36 5.85 12.54
C PHE A 215 8.04 6.46 12.05
N GLY A 216 8.05 7.69 11.54
CA GLY A 216 6.87 8.34 10.99
C GLY A 216 6.33 7.60 9.75
N PHE A 217 7.16 7.39 8.75
CA PHE A 217 6.81 6.61 7.56
C PHE A 217 6.63 5.13 7.87
N GLY A 218 7.38 4.61 8.83
CA GLY A 218 7.25 3.24 9.34
C GLY A 218 5.89 2.96 9.98
N ALA A 219 5.31 3.93 10.69
CA ALA A 219 3.93 3.83 11.20
C ALA A 219 2.92 3.64 10.05
N LYS A 220 3.11 4.37 8.94
CA LYS A 220 2.28 4.22 7.74
C LYS A 220 2.54 2.92 7.00
N ALA A 221 3.80 2.49 6.90
CA ALA A 221 4.19 1.20 6.30
C ALA A 221 3.75 0.00 7.15
N GLY A 222 3.52 0.19 8.44
CA GLY A 222 3.14 -0.85 9.38
C GLY A 222 4.30 -1.71 9.86
N ILE A 223 5.47 -1.10 10.14
CA ILE A 223 6.59 -1.81 10.76
C ILE A 223 6.30 -2.14 12.22
N ILE A 224 6.84 -3.24 12.73
CA ILE A 224 6.74 -3.57 14.15
C ILE A 224 7.61 -2.60 14.96
N PRO A 225 7.08 -1.96 16.04
CA PRO A 225 5.84 -2.28 16.75
C PRO A 225 4.59 -1.48 16.30
N LEU A 226 4.67 -0.60 15.32
CA LEU A 226 3.59 0.32 14.91
C LEU A 226 2.55 -0.30 13.93
N HIS A 227 2.61 -1.62 13.74
CA HIS A 227 1.80 -2.38 12.77
C HIS A 227 0.36 -2.65 13.22
N GLY A 228 0.01 -2.45 14.49
CA GLY A 228 -1.23 -2.96 15.10
C GLY A 228 -2.53 -2.51 14.46
N TRP A 229 -2.50 -1.41 13.69
CA TRP A 229 -3.67 -0.92 12.96
C TRP A 229 -3.99 -1.76 11.70
N LEU A 230 -2.98 -2.34 11.04
CA LEU A 230 -3.15 -3.09 9.79
C LEU A 230 -4.15 -4.25 9.91
N PRO A 231 -3.99 -5.20 10.87
CA PRO A 231 -4.90 -6.33 11.00
C PRO A 231 -6.28 -5.95 11.55
N LYS A 232 -6.47 -4.69 11.97
CA LYS A 232 -7.76 -4.15 12.41
C LYS A 232 -8.49 -3.37 11.32
N ALA A 233 -7.78 -2.55 10.54
CA ALA A 233 -8.35 -1.72 9.49
C ALA A 233 -8.64 -2.50 8.19
N HIS A 234 -7.72 -3.37 7.73
CA HIS A 234 -7.87 -4.07 6.45
C HIS A 234 -9.09 -5.01 6.36
N PRO A 235 -9.48 -5.76 7.41
CA PRO A 235 -10.68 -6.57 7.35
C PRO A 235 -11.96 -5.76 7.14
N GLU A 236 -12.01 -4.57 7.69
CA GLU A 236 -13.20 -3.71 7.69
C GLU A 236 -13.34 -2.85 6.41
N ALA A 237 -12.22 -2.52 5.76
CA ALA A 237 -12.26 -1.81 4.48
C ALA A 237 -12.82 -2.70 3.35
N PRO A 238 -13.51 -2.14 2.32
CA PRO A 238 -13.85 -2.85 1.10
C PRO A 238 -12.63 -3.52 0.47
N SER A 239 -12.78 -4.71 -0.11
CA SER A 239 -11.62 -5.53 -0.52
C SER A 239 -10.78 -4.90 -1.63
N ASN A 240 -11.39 -4.15 -2.56
CA ASN A 240 -10.65 -3.36 -3.55
C ASN A 240 -9.88 -2.18 -2.92
N VAL A 241 -10.42 -1.60 -1.85
CA VAL A 241 -9.72 -0.60 -1.03
C VAL A 241 -8.57 -1.25 -0.26
N SER A 242 -8.80 -2.42 0.37
CA SER A 242 -7.75 -3.17 1.07
C SER A 242 -6.60 -3.57 0.13
N ALA A 243 -6.91 -3.93 -1.13
CA ALA A 243 -5.90 -4.17 -2.16
C ALA A 243 -5.04 -2.93 -2.43
N LEU A 244 -5.66 -1.76 -2.56
CA LEU A 244 -4.96 -0.48 -2.78
C LEU A 244 -4.22 0.00 -1.53
N MET A 245 -4.78 -0.15 -0.33
CA MET A 245 -4.10 0.17 0.93
C MET A 245 -2.85 -0.70 1.12
N SER A 246 -2.97 -2.03 0.97
CA SER A 246 -1.86 -2.96 1.13
C SER A 246 -0.87 -2.89 -0.04
N GLY A 247 -1.35 -2.80 -1.27
CA GLY A 247 -0.52 -2.75 -2.47
C GLY A 247 0.12 -1.37 -2.72
N GLY A 248 -0.56 -0.26 -2.43
CA GLY A 248 -0.14 1.11 -2.71
C GLY A 248 0.23 1.91 -1.46
N MET A 249 -0.74 2.19 -0.57
CA MET A 249 -0.58 3.15 0.54
C MET A 249 0.60 2.84 1.46
N ILE A 250 0.77 1.58 1.90
CA ILE A 250 1.89 1.23 2.79
C ILE A 250 3.25 1.36 2.09
N LYS A 251 3.31 1.32 0.74
CA LYS A 251 4.53 1.56 -0.03
C LYS A 251 4.92 3.02 -0.06
N ILE A 252 3.97 3.94 0.14
CA ILE A 252 4.28 5.36 0.34
C ILE A 252 5.12 5.56 1.60
N GLY A 253 4.92 4.72 2.64
CA GLY A 253 5.84 4.67 3.78
C GLY A 253 7.28 4.28 3.37
N ILE A 254 7.43 3.26 2.51
CA ILE A 254 8.75 2.89 1.97
C ILE A 254 9.33 4.02 1.10
N PHE A 255 8.51 4.60 0.21
CA PHE A 255 8.90 5.76 -0.60
C PHE A 255 9.43 6.91 0.27
N GLY A 256 8.74 7.24 1.38
CA GLY A 256 9.16 8.28 2.31
C GLY A 256 10.50 7.97 2.99
N ILE A 257 10.73 6.72 3.41
CA ILE A 257 12.03 6.28 3.98
C ILE A 257 13.15 6.45 2.95
N LEU A 258 12.94 6.03 1.69
CA LEU A 258 13.90 6.22 0.60
C LEU A 258 14.13 7.69 0.30
N LYS A 259 13.04 8.47 0.20
CA LYS A 259 13.06 9.91 -0.07
C LYS A 259 13.91 10.67 0.95
N VAL A 260 13.70 10.44 2.25
CA VAL A 260 14.48 11.12 3.29
C VAL A 260 15.90 10.57 3.37
N GLY A 261 16.07 9.24 3.46
CA GLY A 261 17.36 8.63 3.76
C GLY A 261 18.36 8.64 2.58
N LEU A 262 17.89 8.55 1.34
CA LEU A 262 18.76 8.43 0.17
C LEU A 262 18.71 9.63 -0.78
N ASP A 263 17.62 10.43 -0.76
CA ASP A 263 17.46 11.60 -1.63
C ASP A 263 17.70 12.92 -0.85
N LEU A 264 16.84 13.26 0.14
CA LEU A 264 16.88 14.57 0.79
C LEU A 264 18.10 14.78 1.69
N LEU A 265 18.63 13.72 2.30
CA LEU A 265 19.84 13.77 3.14
C LEU A 265 21.11 13.34 2.40
N SER A 266 21.07 13.21 1.07
CA SER A 266 22.17 12.69 0.25
C SER A 266 23.46 13.49 0.39
N ALA A 267 23.38 14.84 0.41
CA ALA A 267 24.54 15.72 0.58
C ALA A 267 25.23 15.56 1.96
N SER A 268 24.50 15.07 2.97
CA SER A 268 25.04 14.87 4.33
C SER A 268 25.74 13.50 4.51
N GLY A 269 25.59 12.61 3.54
CA GLY A 269 26.10 11.25 3.57
C GLY A 269 25.29 10.30 4.46
N VAL A 270 25.07 9.09 3.95
CA VAL A 270 24.36 8.03 4.68
C VAL A 270 25.26 7.47 5.77
N GLN A 271 24.67 7.19 6.95
CA GLN A 271 25.42 6.57 8.07
C GLN A 271 25.21 5.05 8.07
N VAL A 272 26.26 4.28 8.32
CA VAL A 272 26.20 2.80 8.38
C VAL A 272 25.09 2.31 9.31
N TRP A 273 24.97 2.91 10.49
CA TRP A 273 23.99 2.48 11.49
C TRP A 273 22.53 2.73 11.07
N TRP A 274 22.25 3.66 10.13
CA TRP A 274 20.91 3.81 9.56
C TRP A 274 20.51 2.54 8.82
N GLY A 275 21.40 2.02 7.96
CA GLY A 275 21.17 0.77 7.23
C GLY A 275 21.02 -0.42 8.18
N LEU A 276 21.84 -0.50 9.23
CA LEU A 276 21.74 -1.55 10.25
C LEU A 276 20.38 -1.50 10.97
N MET A 277 19.94 -0.32 11.39
CA MET A 277 18.64 -0.12 12.04
C MET A 277 17.50 -0.58 11.12
N VAL A 278 17.50 -0.15 9.84
CA VAL A 278 16.48 -0.52 8.87
C VAL A 278 16.45 -2.04 8.64
N MET A 279 17.61 -2.71 8.51
CA MET A 279 17.68 -4.17 8.38
C MET A 279 17.16 -4.90 9.62
N VAL A 280 17.48 -4.42 10.82
CA VAL A 280 17.02 -5.04 12.08
C VAL A 280 15.50 -4.96 12.20
N PHE A 281 14.91 -3.77 11.99
CA PHE A 281 13.45 -3.62 11.97
C PHE A 281 12.80 -4.40 10.85
N GLY A 282 13.46 -4.51 9.68
CA GLY A 282 13.05 -5.34 8.57
C GLY A 282 12.98 -6.82 8.95
N ALA A 283 14.05 -7.36 9.56
CA ALA A 283 14.11 -8.76 10.00
C ALA A 283 13.06 -9.08 11.07
N ILE A 284 12.87 -8.20 12.05
CA ILE A 284 11.83 -8.35 13.08
C ILE A 284 10.44 -8.36 12.45
N SER A 285 10.17 -7.42 11.54
CA SER A 285 8.86 -7.30 10.91
C SER A 285 8.55 -8.49 9.98
N SER A 286 9.54 -9.00 9.25
CA SER A 286 9.36 -10.14 8.34
C SER A 286 9.01 -11.41 9.11
N VAL A 287 9.79 -11.77 10.13
CA VAL A 287 9.59 -13.01 10.91
C VAL A 287 8.32 -12.95 11.76
N LEU A 288 8.12 -11.86 12.51
CA LEU A 288 6.94 -11.74 13.39
C LEU A 288 5.65 -11.55 12.58
N GLY A 289 5.70 -10.83 11.45
CA GLY A 289 4.55 -10.67 10.57
C GLY A 289 3.99 -12.00 10.09
N VAL A 290 4.83 -12.88 9.55
CA VAL A 290 4.40 -14.20 9.07
C VAL A 290 4.00 -15.13 10.23
N ALA A 291 4.70 -15.08 11.36
CA ALA A 291 4.35 -15.88 12.53
C ALA A 291 2.93 -15.52 13.05
N PHE A 292 2.60 -14.22 13.08
CA PHE A 292 1.27 -13.77 13.49
C PHE A 292 0.19 -14.11 12.45
N ALA A 293 0.50 -14.05 11.14
CA ALA A 293 -0.42 -14.45 10.07
C ALA A 293 -0.83 -15.92 10.19
N LEU A 294 0.09 -16.79 10.59
CA LEU A 294 -0.17 -18.24 10.69
C LEU A 294 -1.27 -18.58 11.69
N GLN A 295 -1.51 -17.77 12.73
CA GLN A 295 -2.59 -17.98 13.69
C GLN A 295 -3.97 -17.49 13.21
N GLU A 296 -4.01 -16.61 12.23
CA GLU A 296 -5.26 -15.98 11.84
C GLU A 296 -6.20 -16.94 11.10
N HIS A 297 -7.49 -16.82 11.41
CA HIS A 297 -8.56 -17.60 10.80
C HIS A 297 -9.43 -16.74 9.86
N ASP A 298 -9.37 -15.41 10.02
CA ASP A 298 -9.92 -14.44 9.07
C ASP A 298 -8.92 -14.22 7.95
N ILE A 299 -9.33 -14.52 6.71
CA ILE A 299 -8.45 -14.45 5.53
C ILE A 299 -7.90 -13.03 5.28
N LYS A 300 -8.68 -11.97 5.52
CA LYS A 300 -8.22 -10.58 5.35
C LYS A 300 -7.23 -10.17 6.44
N ARG A 301 -7.41 -10.63 7.68
CA ARG A 301 -6.46 -10.40 8.77
C ARG A 301 -5.15 -11.14 8.54
N LEU A 302 -5.21 -12.37 8.07
CA LEU A 302 -4.04 -13.14 7.64
C LEU A 302 -3.25 -12.36 6.58
N LEU A 303 -3.93 -11.87 5.53
CA LEU A 303 -3.30 -11.06 4.50
C LEU A 303 -2.74 -9.74 5.03
N ALA A 304 -3.37 -9.11 6.02
CA ALA A 304 -2.86 -7.89 6.65
C ALA A 304 -1.50 -8.13 7.35
N TYR A 305 -1.36 -9.21 8.11
CA TYR A 305 -0.08 -9.58 8.75
C TYR A 305 1.01 -9.93 7.71
N HIS A 306 0.65 -10.58 6.62
CA HIS A 306 1.57 -10.78 5.49
C HIS A 306 1.99 -9.46 4.80
N SER A 307 1.25 -8.37 5.00
CA SER A 307 1.72 -7.05 4.54
C SER A 307 2.84 -6.52 5.44
N VAL A 308 2.75 -6.71 6.75
CA VAL A 308 3.82 -6.40 7.71
C VAL A 308 5.09 -7.19 7.39
N GLU A 309 4.95 -8.48 7.15
CA GLU A 309 6.03 -9.38 6.72
C GLU A 309 6.76 -8.85 5.49
N ASN A 310 6.04 -8.60 4.42
CA ASN A 310 6.63 -8.19 3.15
C ASN A 310 7.23 -6.78 3.20
N ILE A 311 6.68 -5.85 3.99
CA ILE A 311 7.35 -4.58 4.31
C ILE A 311 8.69 -4.86 4.98
N GLY A 312 8.76 -5.83 5.89
CA GLY A 312 10.01 -6.29 6.47
C GLY A 312 11.03 -6.73 5.41
N ILE A 313 10.62 -7.55 4.44
CA ILE A 313 11.50 -8.01 3.34
C ILE A 313 12.01 -6.83 2.51
N ILE A 314 11.15 -5.86 2.17
CA ILE A 314 11.56 -4.64 1.46
C ILE A 314 12.63 -3.89 2.27
N LEU A 315 12.43 -3.73 3.58
CA LEU A 315 13.36 -3.03 4.46
C LEU A 315 14.71 -3.74 4.58
N LEU A 316 14.79 -5.08 4.45
CA LEU A 316 16.08 -5.77 4.38
C LEU A 316 16.93 -5.27 3.21
N GLY A 317 16.33 -5.16 2.02
CA GLY A 317 17.01 -4.62 0.84
C GLY A 317 17.34 -3.13 0.97
N VAL A 318 16.42 -2.31 1.47
CA VAL A 318 16.64 -0.87 1.71
C VAL A 318 17.78 -0.65 2.70
N GLY A 319 17.78 -1.37 3.83
CA GLY A 319 18.83 -1.26 4.85
C GLY A 319 20.19 -1.74 4.35
N ALA A 320 20.23 -2.83 3.57
CA ALA A 320 21.45 -3.30 2.93
C ALA A 320 22.00 -2.26 1.94
N SER A 321 21.12 -1.61 1.16
CA SER A 321 21.50 -0.52 0.26
C SER A 321 22.10 0.67 1.01
N MET A 322 21.47 1.13 2.10
CA MET A 322 21.97 2.23 2.92
C MET A 322 23.32 1.90 3.54
N ALA A 323 23.50 0.68 4.09
CA ALA A 323 24.75 0.26 4.69
C ALA A 323 25.89 0.18 3.65
N ALA A 324 25.60 -0.40 2.47
CA ALA A 324 26.56 -0.48 1.38
C ALA A 324 26.96 0.90 0.84
N MET A 325 25.98 1.83 0.73
CA MET A 325 26.22 3.21 0.31
C MET A 325 27.13 3.94 1.31
N ALA A 326 26.90 3.78 2.61
CA ALA A 326 27.73 4.36 3.67
C ALA A 326 29.18 3.82 3.68
N LEU A 327 29.38 2.60 3.16
CA LEU A 327 30.70 1.97 2.98
C LEU A 327 31.29 2.23 1.57
N ASN A 328 30.73 3.16 0.80
CA ASN A 328 31.12 3.49 -0.57
C ASN A 328 31.09 2.32 -1.55
N SER A 329 30.29 1.30 -1.28
CA SER A 329 30.09 0.14 -2.15
C SER A 329 28.86 0.33 -3.04
N VAL A 330 28.92 1.34 -3.91
CA VAL A 330 27.76 1.82 -4.70
C VAL A 330 27.10 0.71 -5.51
N GLY A 331 27.85 -0.19 -6.11
CA GLY A 331 27.27 -1.27 -6.91
C GLY A 331 26.45 -2.26 -6.08
N ILE A 332 26.88 -2.58 -4.86
CA ILE A 332 26.09 -3.42 -3.95
C ILE A 332 24.87 -2.63 -3.43
N ALA A 333 25.03 -1.32 -3.20
CA ALA A 333 23.91 -0.46 -2.83
C ALA A 333 22.81 -0.44 -3.92
N VAL A 334 23.21 -0.33 -5.20
CA VAL A 334 22.29 -0.39 -6.36
C VAL A 334 21.61 -1.76 -6.45
N LEU A 335 22.35 -2.85 -6.29
CA LEU A 335 21.78 -4.21 -6.29
C LEU A 335 20.71 -4.37 -5.19
N ALA A 336 21.03 -3.92 -3.99
CA ALA A 336 20.14 -4.04 -2.84
C ALA A 336 18.89 -3.16 -2.97
N LEU A 337 19.04 -1.92 -3.48
CA LEU A 337 17.90 -1.03 -3.74
C LEU A 337 17.03 -1.58 -4.88
N MET A 338 17.62 -2.07 -5.96
CA MET A 338 16.90 -2.72 -7.05
C MET A 338 16.07 -3.90 -6.53
N ALA A 339 16.65 -4.77 -5.70
CA ALA A 339 15.94 -5.90 -5.09
C ALA A 339 14.74 -5.42 -4.25
N ALA A 340 14.92 -4.37 -3.44
CA ALA A 340 13.86 -3.76 -2.63
C ALA A 340 12.75 -3.16 -3.50
N LEU A 341 13.09 -2.42 -4.56
CA LEU A 341 12.12 -1.83 -5.48
C LEU A 341 11.36 -2.92 -6.26
N TYR A 342 12.07 -3.97 -6.70
CA TYR A 342 11.44 -5.11 -7.34
C TYR A 342 10.45 -5.81 -6.39
N HIS A 343 10.87 -6.05 -5.15
CA HIS A 343 9.97 -6.64 -4.16
C HIS A 343 8.78 -5.73 -3.83
N THR A 344 8.99 -4.41 -3.81
CA THR A 344 7.93 -3.41 -3.63
C THR A 344 6.85 -3.53 -4.71
N PHE A 345 7.26 -3.62 -5.98
CA PHE A 345 6.34 -3.77 -7.10
C PHE A 345 5.65 -5.14 -7.10
N ASN A 346 6.42 -6.21 -6.91
CA ASN A 346 5.92 -7.57 -6.85
C ASN A 346 4.89 -7.77 -5.74
N HIS A 347 5.22 -7.31 -4.54
CA HIS A 347 4.32 -7.35 -3.40
C HIS A 347 3.02 -6.59 -3.66
N ALA A 348 3.05 -5.47 -4.34
CA ALA A 348 1.85 -4.74 -4.71
C ALA A 348 0.92 -5.58 -5.58
N MET A 349 1.47 -6.30 -6.57
CA MET A 349 0.68 -7.10 -7.51
C MET A 349 0.07 -8.34 -6.86
N PHE A 350 0.87 -9.18 -6.19
CA PHE A 350 0.30 -10.38 -5.57
C PHE A 350 -0.59 -10.07 -4.35
N LYS A 351 -0.33 -8.97 -3.63
CA LYS A 351 -1.23 -8.54 -2.54
C LYS A 351 -2.54 -7.97 -3.07
N GLY A 352 -2.45 -7.18 -4.13
CA GLY A 352 -3.65 -6.71 -4.83
C GLY A 352 -4.53 -7.90 -5.22
N GLU A 353 -3.95 -8.91 -5.88
CA GLU A 353 -4.67 -10.12 -6.29
C GLU A 353 -5.28 -10.85 -5.09
N LEU A 354 -4.48 -11.14 -4.05
CA LEU A 354 -4.93 -11.89 -2.87
C LEU A 354 -6.06 -11.17 -2.11
N PHE A 355 -6.02 -9.85 -1.99
CA PHE A 355 -7.12 -9.10 -1.36
C PHE A 355 -8.37 -9.06 -2.23
N LEU A 356 -8.24 -8.96 -3.56
CA LEU A 356 -9.38 -9.09 -4.46
C LEU A 356 -9.96 -10.52 -4.41
N GLY A 357 -9.11 -11.54 -4.35
CA GLY A 357 -9.50 -12.93 -4.16
C GLY A 357 -10.23 -13.17 -2.82
N ALA A 358 -9.72 -12.61 -1.72
CA ALA A 358 -10.39 -12.66 -0.43
C ALA A 358 -11.73 -11.92 -0.44
N GLY A 359 -11.84 -10.84 -1.21
CA GLY A 359 -13.10 -10.14 -1.45
C GLY A 359 -14.09 -10.97 -2.26
N ALA A 360 -13.61 -11.71 -3.25
CA ALA A 360 -14.44 -12.63 -4.03
C ALA A 360 -14.99 -13.78 -3.17
N LEU A 361 -14.18 -14.30 -2.24
CA LEU A 361 -14.63 -15.28 -1.26
C LEU A 361 -15.70 -14.70 -0.34
N LEU A 362 -15.49 -13.50 0.19
CA LEU A 362 -16.47 -12.81 1.03
C LEU A 362 -17.78 -12.55 0.29
N TYR A 363 -17.71 -12.04 -0.95
CA TYR A 363 -18.86 -11.77 -1.81
C TYR A 363 -19.72 -13.02 -2.08
N SER A 364 -19.07 -14.18 -2.31
CA SER A 364 -19.76 -15.42 -2.65
C SER A 364 -20.24 -16.21 -1.44
N THR A 365 -19.55 -16.14 -0.29
CA THR A 365 -19.85 -16.96 0.89
C THR A 365 -20.40 -16.18 2.09
N GLY A 366 -20.39 -14.85 2.04
CA GLY A 366 -20.78 -13.98 3.16
C GLY A 366 -19.89 -14.07 4.38
N THR A 367 -18.72 -14.72 4.31
CA THR A 367 -17.84 -14.90 5.48
C THR A 367 -16.36 -14.72 5.12
N ARG A 368 -15.58 -14.19 6.06
CA ARG A 368 -14.12 -14.12 6.01
C ARG A 368 -13.45 -15.26 6.77
N ASN A 369 -14.21 -16.03 7.55
CA ASN A 369 -13.69 -17.09 8.38
C ASN A 369 -13.42 -18.37 7.57
N MET A 370 -12.14 -18.71 7.40
CA MET A 370 -11.70 -19.90 6.67
C MET A 370 -12.24 -21.22 7.24
N GLU A 371 -12.57 -21.28 8.54
CA GLU A 371 -13.19 -22.46 9.17
C GLU A 371 -14.54 -22.83 8.54
N LYS A 372 -15.27 -21.85 8.03
CA LYS A 372 -16.60 -22.02 7.41
C LYS A 372 -16.54 -22.22 5.89
N MET A 373 -15.34 -22.14 5.28
CA MET A 373 -15.12 -22.31 3.85
C MET A 373 -14.88 -23.81 3.51
N GLY A 374 -14.37 -24.08 2.33
CA GLY A 374 -13.98 -25.41 1.84
C GLY A 374 -14.65 -25.78 0.53
N GLY A 375 -13.97 -26.56 -0.30
CA GLY A 375 -14.47 -27.04 -1.58
C GLY A 375 -14.72 -25.98 -2.65
N LEU A 376 -14.23 -24.75 -2.45
CA LEU A 376 -14.52 -23.61 -3.31
C LEU A 376 -13.81 -23.71 -4.67
N PHE A 377 -12.77 -24.52 -4.82
CA PHE A 377 -12.10 -24.74 -6.11
C PHE A 377 -13.07 -25.14 -7.23
N ARG A 378 -14.05 -25.97 -6.93
CA ARG A 378 -15.05 -26.42 -7.92
C ARG A 378 -16.17 -25.42 -8.16
N ARG A 379 -16.38 -24.52 -7.23
CA ARG A 379 -17.47 -23.53 -7.24
C ARG A 379 -17.03 -22.21 -7.85
N MET A 380 -15.78 -21.82 -7.58
CA MET A 380 -15.15 -20.57 -7.99
C MET A 380 -13.79 -20.87 -8.65
N PRO A 381 -13.77 -21.56 -9.82
CA PRO A 381 -12.52 -22.07 -10.41
C PRO A 381 -11.60 -20.95 -10.88
N ALA A 382 -12.10 -19.84 -11.41
CA ALA A 382 -11.28 -18.71 -11.83
C ALA A 382 -10.63 -18.02 -10.62
N THR A 383 -11.44 -17.65 -9.61
CA THR A 383 -10.93 -17.10 -8.34
C THR A 383 -9.92 -18.04 -7.68
N ALA A 384 -10.16 -19.37 -7.68
CA ALA A 384 -9.24 -20.33 -7.09
C ALA A 384 -7.89 -20.38 -7.81
N ILE A 385 -7.87 -20.32 -9.15
CA ILE A 385 -6.63 -20.31 -9.93
C ILE A 385 -5.85 -19.01 -9.70
N TYR A 386 -6.51 -17.87 -9.70
CA TYR A 386 -5.83 -16.58 -9.51
C TYR A 386 -5.30 -16.43 -8.09
N PHE A 387 -6.09 -16.82 -7.09
CA PHE A 387 -5.62 -16.87 -5.70
C PHE A 387 -4.44 -17.83 -5.51
N LEU A 388 -4.40 -18.95 -6.24
CA LEU A 388 -3.25 -19.85 -6.22
C LEU A 388 -1.99 -19.18 -6.79
N VAL A 389 -2.12 -18.42 -7.89
CA VAL A 389 -1.01 -17.65 -8.46
C VAL A 389 -0.48 -16.65 -7.43
N GLY A 390 -1.37 -15.88 -6.77
CA GLY A 390 -0.99 -14.96 -5.71
C GLY A 390 -0.33 -15.66 -4.51
N ALA A 391 -0.86 -16.82 -4.11
CA ALA A 391 -0.32 -17.64 -3.02
C ALA A 391 1.07 -18.19 -3.33
N LEU A 392 1.31 -18.65 -4.56
CA LEU A 392 2.64 -19.13 -5.00
C LEU A 392 3.62 -17.94 -5.13
N ALA A 393 3.14 -16.80 -5.61
CA ALA A 393 3.95 -15.59 -5.75
C ALA A 393 4.43 -15.07 -4.39
N ILE A 394 3.55 -14.92 -3.41
CA ILE A 394 3.92 -14.44 -2.06
C ILE A 394 4.76 -15.44 -1.28
N SER A 395 4.68 -16.73 -1.63
CA SER A 395 5.50 -17.81 -1.04
C SER A 395 6.86 -17.96 -1.71
N ALA A 396 7.24 -17.02 -2.57
CA ALA A 396 8.50 -17.04 -3.33
C ALA A 396 8.76 -18.35 -4.08
N ILE A 397 7.71 -18.98 -4.63
CA ILE A 397 7.85 -20.21 -5.42
C ILE A 397 8.20 -19.85 -6.87
N PRO A 398 9.28 -20.43 -7.46
CA PRO A 398 9.58 -20.24 -8.88
C PRO A 398 8.44 -20.77 -9.75
N PRO A 399 8.12 -20.16 -10.91
CA PRO A 399 8.79 -19.03 -11.56
C PRO A 399 8.14 -17.68 -11.27
N PHE A 400 7.37 -17.54 -10.19
CA PHE A 400 6.62 -16.32 -9.88
C PHE A 400 7.52 -15.19 -9.40
N ASN A 401 6.98 -13.99 -9.46
CA ASN A 401 7.70 -12.74 -9.20
C ASN A 401 8.26 -12.60 -7.78
N GLY A 402 7.61 -13.16 -6.76
CA GLY A 402 8.13 -13.15 -5.39
C GLY A 402 9.49 -13.83 -5.26
N PHE A 403 9.67 -15.00 -5.91
CA PHE A 403 10.95 -15.70 -5.96
C PHE A 403 12.08 -14.79 -6.50
N VAL A 404 11.84 -14.10 -7.59
CA VAL A 404 12.86 -13.26 -8.25
C VAL A 404 13.37 -12.17 -7.30
N SER A 405 12.47 -11.43 -6.69
CA SER A 405 12.86 -10.32 -5.81
C SER A 405 13.50 -10.79 -4.51
N GLU A 406 13.04 -11.89 -3.92
CA GLU A 406 13.69 -12.47 -2.74
C GLU A 406 15.06 -13.03 -3.07
N TRP A 407 15.22 -13.67 -4.22
CA TRP A 407 16.52 -14.14 -4.71
C TRP A 407 17.54 -12.99 -4.80
N PHE A 408 17.15 -11.84 -5.36
CA PHE A 408 18.02 -10.68 -5.40
C PHE A 408 18.27 -10.07 -4.02
N THR A 409 17.29 -10.14 -3.12
CA THR A 409 17.47 -9.72 -1.73
C THR A 409 18.51 -10.60 -1.02
N TYR A 410 18.47 -11.93 -1.20
CA TYR A 410 19.52 -12.82 -0.68
C TYR A 410 20.90 -12.47 -1.24
N GLN A 411 21.01 -12.28 -2.55
CA GLN A 411 22.28 -11.90 -3.16
C GLN A 411 22.80 -10.57 -2.61
N SER A 412 21.95 -9.59 -2.39
CA SER A 412 22.35 -8.30 -1.82
C SER A 412 22.83 -8.44 -0.38
N LEU A 413 22.17 -9.24 0.45
CA LEU A 413 22.57 -9.51 1.83
C LEU A 413 23.90 -10.25 1.91
N PHE A 414 24.11 -11.28 1.07
CA PHE A 414 25.38 -12.01 1.01
C PHE A 414 26.53 -11.10 0.55
N ASN A 415 26.32 -10.26 -0.48
CA ASN A 415 27.35 -9.33 -0.92
C ASN A 415 27.62 -8.24 0.14
N ALA A 416 26.59 -7.74 0.83
CA ALA A 416 26.77 -6.80 1.95
C ALA A 416 27.57 -7.44 3.10
N ALA A 417 27.33 -8.72 3.42
CA ALA A 417 28.08 -9.44 4.45
C ALA A 417 29.58 -9.61 4.11
N MET A 418 29.94 -9.58 2.85
CA MET A 418 31.34 -9.76 2.40
C MET A 418 32.15 -8.46 2.35
N GLN A 419 31.58 -7.31 2.72
CA GLN A 419 32.25 -5.99 2.63
C GLN A 419 33.31 -5.69 3.71
N GLY A 420 33.51 -6.56 4.66
CA GLY A 420 34.54 -6.45 5.67
C GLY A 420 34.17 -5.64 6.92
N ASP A 421 33.07 -4.90 6.96
CA ASP A 421 32.54 -4.31 8.19
C ASP A 421 31.85 -5.39 9.03
N LYS A 422 32.35 -5.59 10.28
CA LYS A 422 31.84 -6.67 11.13
C LYS A 422 30.38 -6.50 11.54
N ALA A 423 29.91 -5.28 11.75
CA ALA A 423 28.53 -5.03 12.15
C ALA A 423 27.58 -5.30 10.98
N VAL A 424 27.94 -4.83 9.78
CA VAL A 424 27.17 -5.12 8.55
C VAL A 424 27.16 -6.62 8.26
N MET A 425 28.31 -7.30 8.37
CA MET A 425 28.40 -8.75 8.18
C MET A 425 27.44 -9.51 9.11
N ILE A 426 27.48 -9.20 10.41
CA ILE A 426 26.64 -9.89 11.40
C ILE A 426 25.15 -9.65 11.08
N VAL A 427 24.74 -8.38 10.91
CA VAL A 427 23.34 -8.05 10.68
C VAL A 427 22.84 -8.61 9.35
N ALA A 428 23.63 -8.56 8.28
CA ALA A 428 23.24 -9.10 6.98
C ALA A 428 23.07 -10.64 6.99
N VAL A 429 23.94 -11.37 7.73
CA VAL A 429 23.78 -12.82 7.90
C VAL A 429 22.48 -13.14 8.67
N PHE A 430 22.23 -12.45 9.80
CA PHE A 430 20.98 -12.64 10.53
C PHE A 430 19.75 -12.24 9.70
N ALA A 431 19.85 -11.19 8.88
CA ALA A 431 18.79 -10.79 7.95
C ALA A 431 18.50 -11.87 6.89
N ALA A 432 19.53 -12.52 6.35
CA ALA A 432 19.36 -13.63 5.41
C ALA A 432 18.71 -14.84 6.10
N VAL A 433 19.08 -15.17 7.33
CA VAL A 433 18.43 -16.23 8.12
C VAL A 433 16.95 -15.87 8.40
N ALA A 434 16.68 -14.62 8.77
CA ALA A 434 15.31 -14.14 8.99
C ALA A 434 14.46 -14.28 7.72
N LEU A 435 15.01 -13.91 6.56
CA LEU A 435 14.32 -14.07 5.27
C LEU A 435 14.02 -15.56 4.96
N ALA A 436 14.96 -16.47 5.25
CA ALA A 436 14.74 -17.90 5.04
C ALA A 436 13.63 -18.47 5.94
N ILE A 437 13.59 -18.06 7.22
CA ILE A 437 12.52 -18.43 8.15
C ILE A 437 11.19 -17.86 7.65
N THR A 438 11.18 -16.61 7.20
CA THR A 438 10.00 -15.93 6.66
C THR A 438 9.41 -16.69 5.47
N GLY A 439 10.22 -17.06 4.49
CA GLY A 439 9.79 -17.81 3.32
C GLY A 439 9.20 -19.20 3.67
N ALA A 440 9.83 -19.94 4.58
CA ALA A 440 9.32 -21.23 5.03
C ALA A 440 7.95 -21.13 5.72
N LEU A 441 7.78 -20.12 6.59
CA LEU A 441 6.51 -19.88 7.27
C LEU A 441 5.43 -19.33 6.31
N ALA A 442 5.81 -18.52 5.31
CA ALA A 442 4.89 -18.01 4.28
C ALA A 442 4.29 -19.16 3.46
N VAL A 443 5.13 -20.08 2.97
CA VAL A 443 4.66 -21.30 2.28
C VAL A 443 3.66 -22.06 3.16
N THR A 444 4.01 -22.30 4.43
CA THR A 444 3.14 -23.00 5.38
C THR A 444 1.80 -22.28 5.55
N CYS A 445 1.83 -20.95 5.68
CA CYS A 445 0.63 -20.14 5.85
C CYS A 445 -0.27 -20.16 4.61
N PHE A 446 0.30 -20.09 3.40
CA PHE A 446 -0.51 -20.13 2.18
C PHE A 446 -0.98 -21.54 1.80
N VAL A 447 -0.26 -22.60 2.19
CA VAL A 447 -0.81 -23.98 2.16
C VAL A 447 -2.06 -24.07 3.05
N LYS A 448 -2.03 -23.49 4.24
CA LYS A 448 -3.21 -23.38 5.09
C LYS A 448 -4.32 -22.58 4.42
N ALA A 449 -4.05 -21.34 4.03
CA ALA A 449 -5.07 -20.43 3.51
C ALA A 449 -5.74 -20.98 2.25
N TYR A 450 -4.96 -21.48 1.29
CA TYR A 450 -5.49 -22.07 0.07
C TYR A 450 -6.14 -23.42 0.31
N GLY A 451 -5.46 -24.34 1.00
CA GLY A 451 -5.93 -25.70 1.25
C GLY A 451 -7.24 -25.73 2.04
N VAL A 452 -7.34 -24.91 3.07
CA VAL A 452 -8.55 -24.84 3.91
C VAL A 452 -9.72 -24.18 3.17
N SER A 453 -9.49 -23.14 2.40
CA SER A 453 -10.57 -22.40 1.73
C SER A 453 -11.03 -23.07 0.43
N PHE A 454 -10.12 -23.51 -0.41
CA PHE A 454 -10.47 -23.98 -1.76
C PHE A 454 -10.52 -25.51 -1.91
N ALA A 455 -9.70 -26.25 -1.16
CA ALA A 455 -9.72 -27.71 -1.20
C ALA A 455 -10.74 -28.29 -0.20
N SER A 456 -10.73 -29.64 -0.06
CA SER A 456 -11.64 -30.36 0.84
C SER A 456 -13.13 -30.26 0.47
N ALA A 457 -14.01 -30.60 1.39
CA ALA A 457 -15.46 -30.48 1.26
C ALA A 457 -15.96 -29.13 1.79
N PRO A 458 -17.10 -28.61 1.31
CA PRO A 458 -17.74 -27.43 1.92
C PRO A 458 -18.08 -27.66 3.40
N ARG A 459 -17.77 -26.70 4.25
CA ARG A 459 -18.01 -26.77 5.72
C ARG A 459 -19.16 -25.88 6.17
N SER A 460 -19.84 -25.20 5.23
CA SER A 460 -21.08 -24.47 5.50
C SER A 460 -22.00 -24.55 4.29
N GLU A 461 -23.28 -24.29 4.49
CA GLU A 461 -24.26 -24.22 3.41
C GLU A 461 -23.91 -23.10 2.42
N ALA A 462 -23.42 -21.95 2.91
CA ALA A 462 -22.94 -20.86 2.07
C ALA A 462 -21.78 -21.30 1.16
N ALA A 463 -20.81 -22.04 1.68
CA ALA A 463 -19.71 -22.59 0.89
C ALA A 463 -20.19 -23.62 -0.14
N ALA A 464 -21.20 -24.44 0.22
CA ALA A 464 -21.79 -25.43 -0.67
C ALA A 464 -22.57 -24.81 -1.83
N ASN A 465 -23.16 -23.62 -1.64
CA ASN A 465 -23.95 -22.88 -2.62
C ASN A 465 -23.17 -21.75 -3.31
N ALA A 466 -21.90 -21.55 -2.98
CA ALA A 466 -21.05 -20.52 -3.55
C ALA A 466 -20.98 -20.60 -5.08
N LYS A 467 -20.89 -19.43 -5.73
CA LYS A 467 -20.77 -19.30 -7.19
C LYS A 467 -19.63 -18.34 -7.51
N GLU A 468 -19.10 -18.45 -8.74
CA GLU A 468 -18.10 -17.52 -9.24
C GLU A 468 -18.64 -16.09 -9.22
N VAL A 469 -17.76 -15.15 -8.96
CA VAL A 469 -18.10 -13.71 -8.91
C VAL A 469 -18.31 -13.12 -10.30
N PRO A 470 -18.95 -11.94 -10.43
CA PRO A 470 -19.16 -11.28 -11.72
C PRO A 470 -17.89 -11.05 -12.53
N ALA A 471 -18.02 -11.04 -13.85
CA ALA A 471 -16.90 -10.96 -14.79
C ALA A 471 -15.91 -9.80 -14.55
N PRO A 472 -16.31 -8.56 -14.19
CA PRO A 472 -15.37 -7.48 -13.86
C PRO A 472 -14.49 -7.82 -12.66
N MET A 473 -15.02 -8.50 -11.66
CA MET A 473 -14.25 -8.93 -10.49
C MET A 473 -13.26 -10.04 -10.86
N VAL A 474 -13.66 -11.01 -11.69
CA VAL A 474 -12.79 -12.08 -12.23
C VAL A 474 -11.68 -11.46 -13.09
N PHE A 475 -12.00 -10.50 -13.95
CA PHE A 475 -11.04 -9.82 -14.80
C PHE A 475 -9.95 -9.08 -13.99
N ALA A 476 -10.35 -8.34 -12.95
CA ALA A 476 -9.41 -7.60 -12.11
C ALA A 476 -8.42 -8.53 -11.39
N GLN A 477 -8.89 -9.66 -10.84
CA GLN A 477 -8.04 -10.69 -10.25
C GLN A 477 -7.09 -11.30 -11.30
N GLY A 478 -7.64 -11.68 -12.47
CA GLY A 478 -6.88 -12.28 -13.56
C GLY A 478 -5.79 -11.36 -14.11
N LEU A 479 -6.06 -10.05 -14.18
CA LEU A 479 -5.07 -9.04 -14.58
C LEU A 479 -3.87 -9.03 -13.63
N LEU A 480 -4.10 -8.95 -12.32
CA LEU A 480 -3.03 -8.91 -11.32
C LEU A 480 -2.27 -10.24 -11.26
N ALA A 481 -2.98 -11.37 -11.37
CA ALA A 481 -2.36 -12.69 -11.45
C ALA A 481 -1.46 -12.83 -12.71
N ALA A 482 -1.92 -12.35 -13.86
CA ALA A 482 -1.13 -12.34 -15.09
C ALA A 482 0.13 -11.48 -14.95
N ILE A 483 0.02 -10.31 -14.30
CA ILE A 483 1.18 -9.45 -14.03
C ILE A 483 2.18 -10.15 -13.10
N CYS A 484 1.73 -10.89 -12.08
CA CYS A 484 2.63 -11.69 -11.23
C CYS A 484 3.45 -12.72 -12.04
N VAL A 485 2.83 -13.37 -13.03
CA VAL A 485 3.53 -14.30 -13.93
C VAL A 485 4.51 -13.57 -14.84
N VAL A 486 4.08 -12.45 -15.45
CA VAL A 486 4.92 -11.65 -16.36
C VAL A 486 6.14 -11.09 -15.63
N LEU A 487 5.96 -10.55 -14.43
CA LEU A 487 7.07 -10.03 -13.61
C LEU A 487 8.04 -11.16 -13.16
N GLY A 488 7.55 -12.38 -12.98
CA GLY A 488 8.40 -13.52 -12.64
C GLY A 488 9.24 -13.98 -13.84
N ILE A 489 8.59 -14.34 -14.93
CA ILE A 489 9.24 -14.87 -16.13
C ILE A 489 10.05 -13.79 -16.85
N GLY A 490 9.55 -12.55 -16.86
CA GLY A 490 10.17 -11.39 -17.52
C GLY A 490 11.33 -10.74 -16.76
N ALA A 491 11.81 -11.33 -15.67
CA ALA A 491 12.89 -10.77 -14.86
C ALA A 491 14.13 -10.31 -15.65
N PRO A 492 14.61 -11.05 -16.68
CA PRO A 492 15.77 -10.61 -17.47
C PRO A 492 15.59 -9.26 -18.18
N VAL A 493 14.34 -8.86 -18.45
CA VAL A 493 14.01 -7.57 -19.08
C VAL A 493 13.72 -6.50 -18.03
N ILE A 494 13.07 -6.88 -16.93
CA ILE A 494 12.56 -5.94 -15.91
C ILE A 494 13.66 -5.50 -14.95
N ALA A 495 14.54 -6.43 -14.53
CA ALA A 495 15.59 -6.12 -13.56
C ALA A 495 16.56 -5.03 -14.04
N PRO A 496 17.03 -5.00 -15.29
CA PRO A 496 17.86 -3.88 -15.79
C PRO A 496 17.17 -2.51 -15.68
N VAL A 497 15.88 -2.43 -16.00
CA VAL A 497 15.11 -1.17 -15.86
C VAL A 497 15.06 -0.71 -14.41
N LEU A 498 14.88 -1.64 -13.47
CA LEU A 498 14.88 -1.32 -12.05
C LEU A 498 16.28 -0.98 -11.51
N VAL A 499 17.34 -1.48 -12.14
CA VAL A 499 18.73 -1.03 -11.86
C VAL A 499 18.89 0.44 -12.24
N ASP A 500 18.36 0.86 -13.39
CA ASP A 500 18.42 2.27 -13.80
C ASP A 500 17.65 3.17 -12.82
N VAL A 501 16.45 2.72 -12.34
CA VAL A 501 15.71 3.43 -11.30
C VAL A 501 16.50 3.51 -10.00
N ALA A 502 17.12 2.42 -9.55
CA ALA A 502 17.93 2.41 -8.33
C ALA A 502 19.17 3.31 -8.46
N ALA A 503 19.84 3.25 -9.61
CA ALA A 503 21.00 4.09 -9.92
C ALA A 503 20.64 5.58 -9.96
N SER A 504 19.46 5.95 -10.44
CA SER A 504 19.00 7.35 -10.45
C SER A 504 18.85 7.94 -9.04
N VAL A 505 18.59 7.09 -8.05
CA VAL A 505 18.49 7.50 -6.62
C VAL A 505 19.87 7.61 -5.97
N LEU A 506 20.80 6.71 -6.33
CA LEU A 506 22.12 6.55 -5.68
C LEU A 506 23.25 7.21 -6.47
N HIS A 507 22.96 8.04 -7.46
CA HIS A 507 23.83 8.58 -8.50
C HIS A 507 24.19 7.54 -9.59
N PRO A 508 24.41 7.97 -10.85
CA PRO A 508 24.47 7.08 -12.01
C PRO A 508 25.62 6.07 -11.88
N TYR A 509 25.26 4.84 -11.65
CA TYR A 509 26.17 3.70 -11.65
C TYR A 509 25.53 2.56 -12.46
N GLY A 510 26.09 2.27 -13.62
CA GLY A 510 25.62 1.19 -14.49
C GLY A 510 26.33 -0.14 -14.24
N GLY A 511 25.83 -1.22 -14.84
CA GLY A 511 26.61 -2.46 -14.99
C GLY A 511 26.51 -3.45 -13.82
N VAL A 512 25.40 -3.46 -13.05
CA VAL A 512 25.17 -4.45 -11.98
C VAL A 512 24.76 -5.80 -12.52
N PHE A 513 24.08 -5.83 -13.69
CA PHE A 513 23.67 -7.04 -14.37
C PHE A 513 24.07 -7.03 -15.84
N ALA A 514 24.47 -8.19 -16.33
CA ALA A 514 24.55 -8.48 -17.76
C ALA A 514 23.39 -9.41 -18.14
N ALA A 515 22.65 -9.05 -19.18
CA ALA A 515 21.62 -9.90 -19.76
C ALA A 515 22.16 -10.53 -21.04
N GLU A 516 22.29 -11.88 -21.04
CA GLU A 516 22.63 -12.65 -22.25
C GLU A 516 21.48 -13.62 -22.54
N GLY A 517 20.74 -13.36 -23.61
CA GLY A 517 19.60 -14.19 -23.99
C GLY A 517 18.52 -14.23 -22.92
N MET A 518 18.29 -15.40 -22.30
CA MET A 518 17.32 -15.60 -21.21
C MET A 518 17.95 -15.58 -19.81
N GLU A 519 19.25 -15.33 -19.70
CA GLU A 519 19.97 -15.33 -18.43
C GLU A 519 20.21 -13.92 -17.92
N LEU A 520 20.08 -13.76 -16.61
CA LEU A 520 20.45 -12.58 -15.89
C LEU A 520 21.63 -12.91 -14.96
N MET A 521 22.80 -12.41 -15.31
CA MET A 521 24.02 -12.66 -14.55
C MET A 521 24.32 -11.48 -13.63
N ASN A 522 24.41 -11.72 -12.33
CA ASN A 522 24.86 -10.74 -11.36
C ASN A 522 26.40 -10.61 -11.41
N GLN A 523 26.90 -9.44 -11.78
CA GLN A 523 28.33 -9.20 -11.94
C GLN A 523 29.12 -9.28 -10.62
N TYR A 524 28.48 -9.09 -9.46
CA TYR A 524 29.14 -9.14 -8.15
C TYR A 524 29.26 -10.54 -7.59
N SER A 525 28.28 -11.42 -7.81
CA SER A 525 28.27 -12.78 -7.28
C SER A 525 28.57 -13.84 -8.33
N GLY A 526 28.59 -13.48 -9.61
CA GLY A 526 28.67 -14.43 -10.72
C GLY A 526 27.46 -15.37 -10.82
N ALA A 527 26.41 -15.12 -10.01
CA ALA A 527 25.20 -15.94 -10.01
C ALA A 527 24.38 -15.65 -11.27
N ALA A 528 24.12 -16.68 -12.05
CA ALA A 528 23.25 -16.64 -13.21
C ALA A 528 21.87 -17.22 -12.87
N THR A 529 20.81 -16.58 -13.33
CA THR A 529 19.44 -17.04 -13.12
C THR A 529 18.61 -16.83 -14.38
N SER A 530 17.98 -17.91 -14.84
CA SER A 530 17.06 -17.87 -15.97
C SER A 530 15.66 -18.27 -15.53
N THR A 531 14.83 -17.29 -15.15
CA THR A 531 13.44 -17.56 -14.76
C THR A 531 12.58 -18.11 -15.90
N PRO A 532 12.77 -17.73 -17.19
CA PRO A 532 12.12 -18.40 -18.31
C PRO A 532 12.50 -19.89 -18.41
N ALA A 533 13.78 -20.24 -18.25
CA ALA A 533 14.22 -21.66 -18.29
C ALA A 533 13.61 -22.47 -17.14
N ILE A 534 13.57 -21.90 -15.92
CA ILE A 534 12.90 -22.52 -14.77
C ILE A 534 11.41 -22.74 -15.07
N ALA A 535 10.72 -21.75 -15.64
CA ALA A 535 9.31 -21.88 -16.00
C ALA A 535 9.07 -23.01 -17.03
N ILE A 536 9.89 -23.06 -18.08
CA ILE A 536 9.82 -24.13 -19.10
C ILE A 536 10.06 -25.48 -18.44
N ALA A 537 11.10 -25.61 -17.62
CA ALA A 537 11.42 -26.87 -16.92
C ALA A 537 10.24 -27.36 -16.05
N LEU A 538 9.61 -26.45 -15.29
CA LEU A 538 8.45 -26.78 -14.46
C LEU A 538 7.24 -27.21 -15.30
N VAL A 539 6.94 -26.51 -16.39
CA VAL A 539 5.85 -26.88 -17.30
C VAL A 539 6.10 -28.26 -17.91
N VAL A 540 7.34 -28.57 -18.34
CA VAL A 540 7.74 -29.88 -18.87
C VAL A 540 7.58 -30.96 -17.79
N LEU A 541 8.06 -30.73 -16.57
CA LEU A 541 7.94 -31.67 -15.45
C LEU A 541 6.47 -31.98 -15.11
N VAL A 542 5.64 -30.97 -15.03
CA VAL A 542 4.19 -31.15 -14.81
C VAL A 542 3.54 -31.87 -15.96
N GLY A 543 3.91 -31.55 -17.20
CA GLY A 543 3.44 -32.24 -18.41
C GLY A 543 3.81 -33.72 -18.40
N LEU A 544 5.06 -34.03 -18.05
CA LEU A 544 5.54 -35.43 -17.93
C LEU A 544 4.79 -36.19 -16.81
N ALA A 545 4.59 -35.56 -15.65
CA ALA A 545 3.84 -36.17 -14.55
C ALA A 545 2.38 -36.45 -14.94
N CYS A 546 1.72 -35.50 -15.61
CA CYS A 546 0.36 -35.69 -16.14
C CYS A 546 0.29 -36.75 -17.21
N GLY A 547 1.27 -36.77 -18.12
CA GLY A 547 1.40 -37.80 -19.15
C GLY A 547 1.60 -39.21 -18.55
N TYR A 548 2.55 -39.34 -17.61
CA TYR A 548 2.78 -40.58 -16.88
C TYR A 548 1.51 -41.09 -16.18
N ARG A 549 0.79 -40.19 -15.50
CA ARG A 549 -0.49 -40.53 -14.86
C ARG A 549 -1.51 -41.05 -15.87
N LYS A 550 -1.67 -40.40 -17.02
CA LYS A 550 -2.58 -40.84 -18.08
C LYS A 550 -2.21 -42.19 -18.63
N LEU A 551 -0.92 -42.48 -18.85
CA LEU A 551 -0.42 -43.74 -19.36
C LEU A 551 -0.56 -44.89 -18.36
N LYS A 552 -0.44 -44.59 -17.05
CA LYS A 552 -0.51 -45.61 -15.98
C LYS A 552 -1.91 -45.81 -15.40
N THR A 553 -2.87 -44.90 -15.66
CA THR A 553 -4.23 -45.08 -15.17
C THR A 553 -4.95 -46.16 -15.99
N VAL A 554 -4.96 -47.37 -15.45
CA VAL A 554 -5.71 -48.50 -16.00
C VAL A 554 -7.07 -48.54 -15.28
N GLY A 555 -8.14 -48.15 -16.00
CA GLY A 555 -9.50 -48.20 -15.49
C GLY A 555 -10.19 -46.85 -15.32
N LYS A 556 -11.49 -46.89 -15.09
CA LYS A 556 -12.29 -45.67 -14.82
C LYS A 556 -12.01 -45.14 -13.42
N VAL A 557 -11.83 -43.84 -13.29
CA VAL A 557 -11.77 -43.17 -11.98
C VAL A 557 -13.06 -43.47 -11.21
N GLN A 558 -12.94 -44.18 -10.10
CA GLN A 558 -14.08 -44.47 -9.19
C GLN A 558 -14.20 -43.35 -8.18
N LYS A 559 -15.43 -42.86 -8.02
CA LYS A 559 -15.77 -41.93 -6.92
C LYS A 559 -16.04 -42.79 -5.69
N SER A 560 -15.31 -42.58 -4.61
CA SER A 560 -15.53 -43.21 -3.31
C SER A 560 -15.64 -42.13 -2.22
N GLN A 561 -16.17 -42.50 -1.08
CA GLN A 561 -16.09 -41.68 0.12
C GLN A 561 -14.63 -41.54 0.58
N PRO A 562 -14.25 -40.43 1.23
CA PRO A 562 -12.93 -40.28 1.83
C PRO A 562 -12.64 -41.41 2.80
N TRP A 563 -11.38 -41.87 2.83
CA TRP A 563 -10.95 -42.84 3.84
C TRP A 563 -10.96 -42.17 5.24
N ALA A 564 -11.75 -42.71 6.15
CA ALA A 564 -11.93 -42.20 7.51
C ALA A 564 -11.55 -43.24 8.56
N CYS A 565 -10.53 -44.06 8.29
CA CYS A 565 -10.00 -45.09 9.23
C CYS A 565 -11.07 -46.04 9.77
N GLY A 566 -12.08 -46.38 8.97
CA GLY A 566 -13.18 -47.26 9.36
C GLY A 566 -14.39 -46.59 10.01
N TYR A 567 -14.34 -45.27 10.22
CA TYR A 567 -15.48 -44.47 10.66
C TYR A 567 -16.27 -43.90 9.48
N ALA A 568 -17.54 -43.57 9.71
CA ALA A 568 -18.29 -42.79 8.72
C ALA A 568 -17.73 -41.36 8.65
N PRO A 569 -17.41 -40.87 7.45
CA PRO A 569 -16.92 -39.49 7.31
C PRO A 569 -17.93 -38.49 7.87
N ASN A 570 -17.46 -37.52 8.68
CA ASN A 570 -18.28 -36.45 9.23
C ASN A 570 -17.62 -35.08 8.96
N GLU A 571 -18.35 -34.00 9.20
CA GLU A 571 -17.91 -32.63 8.96
C GLU A 571 -16.75 -32.15 9.84
N HIS A 572 -16.43 -32.87 10.93
CA HIS A 572 -15.33 -32.56 11.85
C HIS A 572 -14.00 -33.23 11.50
N MET A 573 -13.99 -34.16 10.55
CA MET A 573 -12.77 -34.88 10.13
C MET A 573 -11.83 -34.11 9.17
N PRO A 574 -12.29 -33.17 8.31
CA PRO A 574 -11.39 -32.41 7.46
C PRO A 574 -10.45 -31.53 8.27
N VAL A 575 -9.21 -31.39 7.79
CA VAL A 575 -8.25 -30.42 8.36
C VAL A 575 -8.80 -29.00 8.19
N VAL A 576 -8.93 -28.29 9.31
CA VAL A 576 -9.37 -26.89 9.37
C VAL A 576 -8.20 -25.96 9.73
N ALA A 577 -8.39 -24.64 9.67
CA ALA A 577 -7.31 -23.68 9.91
C ALA A 577 -6.73 -23.81 11.32
N THR A 578 -7.60 -24.04 12.32
CA THR A 578 -7.19 -24.27 13.72
C THR A 578 -6.32 -25.52 13.86
N THR A 579 -6.76 -26.67 13.34
CA THR A 579 -5.99 -27.92 13.45
C THR A 579 -4.69 -27.87 12.67
N PHE A 580 -4.65 -27.17 11.53
CA PHE A 580 -3.42 -26.99 10.75
C PHE A 580 -2.37 -26.16 11.49
N ALA A 581 -2.82 -25.12 12.23
CA ALA A 581 -1.92 -24.21 12.93
C ALA A 581 -1.58 -24.66 14.37
N SER A 582 -2.26 -25.69 14.94
CA SER A 582 -2.18 -26.06 16.36
C SER A 582 -0.75 -26.32 16.84
N GLU A 583 0.01 -27.15 16.13
CA GLU A 583 1.37 -27.54 16.50
C GLU A 583 2.33 -26.33 16.47
N VAL A 584 2.23 -25.51 15.41
CA VAL A 584 3.04 -24.30 15.27
C VAL A 584 2.64 -23.27 16.33
N SER A 585 1.35 -23.16 16.62
CA SER A 585 0.81 -22.25 17.64
C SER A 585 1.36 -22.58 19.02
N TRP A 586 1.43 -23.85 19.38
CA TRP A 586 2.00 -24.29 20.66
C TRP A 586 3.48 -23.91 20.79
N PHE A 587 4.27 -24.20 19.76
CA PHE A 587 5.70 -23.87 19.73
C PHE A 587 5.96 -22.35 19.77
N MET A 588 5.14 -21.57 19.07
CA MET A 588 5.29 -20.11 18.93
C MET A 588 4.53 -19.29 19.99
N GLN A 589 3.99 -19.92 21.03
CA GLN A 589 3.22 -19.24 22.08
C GLN A 589 3.91 -17.99 22.68
N PRO A 590 5.25 -17.96 22.90
CA PRO A 590 5.92 -16.75 23.37
C PRO A 590 5.82 -15.57 22.40
N LEU A 591 5.85 -15.85 21.08
CA LEU A 591 5.74 -14.81 20.05
C LEU A 591 4.34 -14.21 20.01
N TYR A 592 3.31 -15.01 20.27
CA TYR A 592 1.93 -14.51 20.31
C TYR A 592 1.67 -13.62 21.52
N THR A 593 2.31 -13.93 22.65
CA THR A 593 2.29 -13.03 23.81
C THR A 593 2.96 -11.68 23.47
N LEU A 594 4.03 -11.71 22.68
CA LEU A 594 4.68 -10.49 22.17
C LEU A 594 3.75 -9.71 21.23
N ARG A 595 3.03 -10.38 20.32
CA ARG A 595 1.99 -9.77 19.48
C ARG A 595 0.99 -8.96 20.29
N ASP A 596 0.46 -9.59 21.32
CA ASP A 596 -0.57 -8.98 22.17
C ASP A 596 -0.02 -7.75 22.91
N ARG A 597 1.25 -7.80 23.36
CA ARG A 597 1.95 -6.64 23.93
C ARG A 597 2.16 -5.52 22.92
N CYS A 598 2.61 -5.82 21.69
CA CYS A 598 2.78 -4.82 20.64
C CYS A 598 1.44 -4.16 20.27
N THR A 599 0.37 -4.95 20.17
CA THR A 599 -0.97 -4.44 19.92
C THR A 599 -1.45 -3.56 21.09
N ALA A 600 -1.16 -3.95 22.34
CA ALA A 600 -1.48 -3.16 23.52
C ALA A 600 -0.76 -1.79 23.54
N VAL A 601 0.47 -1.70 23.02
CA VAL A 601 1.18 -0.41 22.86
C VAL A 601 0.41 0.52 21.92
N CYS A 602 -0.03 0.01 20.76
CA CYS A 602 -0.84 0.81 19.82
C CYS A 602 -2.16 1.28 20.46
N TRP A 603 -2.82 0.40 21.24
CA TRP A 603 -4.03 0.76 21.97
C TRP A 603 -3.77 1.75 23.10
N SER A 604 -2.64 1.66 23.79
CA SER A 604 -2.26 2.64 24.83
C SER A 604 -2.09 4.03 24.25
N ILE A 605 -1.48 4.13 23.05
CA ILE A 605 -1.37 5.39 22.31
C ILE A 605 -2.77 5.91 21.96
N ALA A 606 -3.64 5.05 21.41
CA ALA A 606 -5.01 5.43 21.05
C ALA A 606 -5.84 5.89 22.27
N HIS A 607 -5.75 5.20 23.39
CA HIS A 607 -6.42 5.60 24.64
C HIS A 607 -5.87 6.89 25.23
N PHE A 608 -4.58 7.17 25.09
CA PHE A 608 -4.00 8.44 25.50
C PHE A 608 -4.64 9.62 24.72
N PHE A 609 -4.74 9.48 23.38
CA PHE A 609 -5.41 10.50 22.57
C PHE A 609 -6.91 10.60 22.86
N GLN A 610 -7.60 9.48 23.14
CA GLN A 610 -9.00 9.51 23.54
C GLN A 610 -9.21 10.27 24.87
N LYS A 611 -8.28 10.17 25.80
CA LYS A 611 -8.32 10.97 27.03
C LYS A 611 -8.07 12.44 26.75
N LEU A 612 -7.16 12.77 25.81
CA LEU A 612 -6.93 14.15 25.39
C LEU A 612 -8.16 14.76 24.72
N THR A 613 -8.88 14.01 23.87
CA THR A 613 -10.14 14.48 23.28
C THR A 613 -11.20 14.72 24.34
N GLY A 614 -11.33 13.84 25.35
CA GLY A 614 -12.22 14.08 26.49
C GLY A 614 -11.90 15.33 27.30
N VAL A 615 -10.60 15.68 27.41
CA VAL A 615 -10.19 16.98 27.99
C VAL A 615 -10.55 18.13 27.06
N ALA A 616 -10.36 17.97 25.76
CA ALA A 616 -10.74 18.96 24.75
C ALA A 616 -12.26 19.22 24.77
N GLU A 617 -13.08 18.17 24.79
CA GLU A 617 -14.55 18.26 24.93
C GLU A 617 -14.98 19.03 26.19
N ALA A 618 -14.24 18.90 27.28
CA ALA A 618 -14.50 19.65 28.51
C ALA A 618 -14.15 21.15 28.38
N VAL A 619 -13.23 21.52 27.50
CA VAL A 619 -12.78 22.88 27.23
C VAL A 619 -13.50 23.50 26.03
N GLU A 620 -14.01 22.70 25.10
CA GLU A 620 -14.69 23.07 23.85
C GLU A 620 -15.84 24.08 24.02
N PRO A 621 -16.66 24.02 25.09
CA PRO A 621 -17.73 25.03 25.30
C PRO A 621 -17.23 26.48 25.38
N VAL A 622 -15.95 26.71 25.64
CA VAL A 622 -15.41 28.06 25.79
C VAL A 622 -15.06 28.70 24.44
N PRO A 623 -14.28 28.03 23.55
CA PRO A 623 -14.06 28.51 22.19
C PRO A 623 -15.35 28.61 21.37
N ASP A 624 -16.27 27.66 21.49
CA ASP A 624 -17.53 27.66 20.73
C ASP A 624 -18.41 28.86 21.09
N LYS A 625 -18.53 29.17 22.36
CA LYS A 625 -19.26 30.37 22.79
C LYS A 625 -18.65 31.67 22.25
N VAL A 626 -17.33 31.71 22.11
CA VAL A 626 -16.62 32.95 21.68
C VAL A 626 -16.48 33.00 20.16
N LEU A 627 -16.14 31.87 19.49
CA LEU A 627 -15.78 31.86 18.07
C LEU A 627 -16.94 31.48 17.15
N VAL A 628 -17.94 30.76 17.67
CA VAL A 628 -19.09 30.28 16.88
C VAL A 628 -20.37 30.97 17.29
N ASP A 629 -20.76 30.88 18.57
CA ASP A 629 -22.05 31.38 19.06
C ASP A 629 -22.13 32.94 19.02
N ALA A 630 -21.02 33.63 19.33
CA ALA A 630 -21.02 35.09 19.31
C ALA A 630 -21.07 35.65 17.88
N PRO A 631 -20.27 35.17 16.89
CA PRO A 631 -20.42 35.55 15.49
C PRO A 631 -21.77 35.11 14.89
N HIS A 632 -22.26 33.89 15.23
CA HIS A 632 -23.57 33.42 14.75
C HIS A 632 -24.71 34.35 15.20
N LYS A 633 -24.77 34.69 16.48
CA LYS A 633 -25.71 35.72 17.00
C LYS A 633 -25.55 37.08 16.36
N GLY A 634 -24.32 37.43 15.97
CA GLY A 634 -24.03 38.66 15.22
C GLY A 634 -24.60 38.60 13.81
N VAL A 635 -24.41 37.49 13.12
CA VAL A 635 -24.96 37.24 11.77
C VAL A 635 -26.49 37.14 11.79
N GLU A 636 -27.08 36.47 12.79
CA GLU A 636 -28.55 36.45 12.96
C GLU A 636 -29.13 37.85 13.16
N LYS A 637 -28.50 38.69 14.00
CA LYS A 637 -28.93 40.08 14.18
C LYS A 637 -28.82 40.90 12.89
N LEU A 638 -27.76 40.66 12.11
CA LEU A 638 -27.59 41.32 10.80
C LEU A 638 -28.60 40.80 9.79
N ALA A 639 -28.89 39.50 9.80
CA ALA A 639 -29.92 38.89 8.96
C ALA A 639 -31.32 39.41 9.31
N ASP A 640 -31.65 39.53 10.60
CA ASP A 640 -32.89 40.13 11.07
C ASP A 640 -33.01 41.62 10.70
N LEU A 641 -31.88 42.35 10.73
CA LEU A 641 -31.84 43.74 10.27
C LEU A 641 -32.04 43.82 8.75
N ALA A 642 -31.39 42.92 7.98
CA ALA A 642 -31.56 42.82 6.53
C ALA A 642 -33.01 42.47 6.16
N THR A 643 -33.61 41.49 6.85
CA THR A 643 -35.01 41.10 6.65
C THR A 643 -36.00 42.24 6.98
N LYS A 644 -35.70 43.07 7.98
CA LYS A 644 -36.48 44.27 8.27
C LYS A 644 -36.30 45.35 7.20
N LEU A 645 -35.18 45.36 6.50
CA LEU A 645 -34.91 46.27 5.38
C LEU A 645 -35.53 45.74 4.06
N GLU A 646 -35.89 44.45 4.00
CA GLU A 646 -36.61 43.79 2.91
C GLU A 646 -38.13 44.11 2.95
N GLY A 647 -38.48 45.37 3.04
CA GLY A 647 -39.88 45.83 3.13
C GLY A 647 -40.69 45.74 1.84
N GLY A 648 -40.35 44.89 0.87
CA GLY A 648 -41.13 44.59 -0.35
C GLY A 648 -41.32 45.76 -1.33
N ASN A 649 -40.62 46.87 -1.12
CA ASN A 649 -40.73 48.06 -1.96
C ASN A 649 -39.58 48.10 -3.00
N TYR A 650 -39.93 47.89 -4.27
CA TYR A 650 -38.95 47.85 -5.38
C TYR A 650 -38.06 49.09 -5.45
N SER A 651 -38.58 50.26 -5.08
CA SER A 651 -37.81 51.48 -5.09
C SER A 651 -36.64 51.49 -4.11
N ILE A 652 -36.74 50.79 -2.96
CA ILE A 652 -35.67 50.64 -1.96
C ILE A 652 -34.58 49.73 -2.49
N TYR A 653 -34.91 48.65 -3.21
CA TYR A 653 -33.91 47.79 -3.83
C TYR A 653 -33.09 48.51 -4.90
N ILE A 654 -33.73 49.36 -5.70
CA ILE A 654 -33.05 50.19 -6.70
C ILE A 654 -32.07 51.16 -5.99
N CYS A 655 -32.47 51.76 -4.86
CA CYS A 655 -31.59 52.61 -4.07
C CYS A 655 -30.36 51.83 -3.50
N TYR A 656 -30.52 50.58 -3.08
CA TYR A 656 -29.42 49.76 -2.62
C TYR A 656 -28.43 49.41 -3.74
N ILE A 657 -28.94 49.08 -4.91
CA ILE A 657 -28.11 48.80 -6.10
C ILE A 657 -27.33 50.05 -6.50
N VAL A 658 -27.98 51.19 -6.55
CA VAL A 658 -27.32 52.48 -6.87
C VAL A 658 -26.28 52.87 -5.81
N ALA A 659 -26.59 52.69 -4.53
CA ALA A 659 -25.62 52.96 -3.46
C ALA A 659 -24.41 52.05 -3.50
N ALA A 660 -24.62 50.75 -3.75
CA ALA A 660 -23.53 49.77 -3.95
C ALA A 660 -22.65 50.15 -5.14
N LEU A 661 -23.26 50.54 -6.26
CA LEU A 661 -22.56 50.92 -7.49
C LEU A 661 -21.72 52.20 -7.27
N VAL A 662 -22.22 53.18 -6.51
CA VAL A 662 -21.49 54.38 -6.12
C VAL A 662 -20.31 54.03 -5.22
N VAL A 663 -20.50 53.14 -4.24
CA VAL A 663 -19.38 52.69 -3.36
C VAL A 663 -18.33 51.96 -4.16
N PHE A 664 -18.69 51.08 -5.07
CA PHE A 664 -17.74 50.40 -5.96
C PHE A 664 -17.00 51.37 -6.89
N LEU A 665 -17.68 52.38 -7.42
CA LEU A 665 -17.05 53.41 -8.25
C LEU A 665 -16.05 54.26 -7.44
N VAL A 666 -16.40 54.63 -6.22
CA VAL A 666 -15.50 55.38 -5.32
C VAL A 666 -14.29 54.52 -4.94
N LEU A 667 -14.47 53.26 -4.60
CA LEU A 667 -13.36 52.31 -4.33
C LEU A 667 -12.49 52.11 -5.56
N ALA A 668 -13.07 51.94 -6.74
CA ALA A 668 -12.33 51.78 -7.99
C ALA A 668 -11.50 53.04 -8.33
N VAL A 669 -12.02 54.24 -8.07
CA VAL A 669 -11.29 55.49 -8.26
C VAL A 669 -10.18 55.69 -7.21
N GLN A 670 -10.31 55.12 -6.00
CA GLN A 670 -9.26 55.18 -4.98
C GLN A 670 -8.18 54.11 -5.11
N MET A 671 -8.45 53.02 -5.84
CA MET A 671 -7.53 51.92 -6.07
C MET A 671 -6.83 51.95 -7.44
N GLY A 672 -7.21 52.83 -8.35
CA GLY A 672 -6.54 53.15 -9.62
C GLY A 672 -5.78 54.47 -9.51
#